data_5fc12c0789b28041d05f6d4394743b9f
#
_entry.id   5fc12c0789b28041d05f6d4394743b9f
#
_cell.length_a   1.000
_cell.length_b   1.000
_cell.length_c   1.000
_cell.angle_alpha   90.00
_cell.angle_beta   90.00
_cell.angle_gamma   90.00
#
_symmetry.space_group_name_H-M   'P 1'
#
loop_
_entity.id
_entity.type
_entity.pdbx_description
1 polymer ?
#
loop_
_entity_poly.entity_id
_entity_poly.type
_entity_poly.pdbx_seq_one_letter_code
_entity_poly.pdbx_strand_id
1 'polypeptide(L)'
;MIDNQNQQEETIDIKALILKYSQYWYFFFLSILFCGFLAFLNNRLTVPEYSVSTTLLIRDDNNTQLGAENLLEGLELFSGKQNIKNEIVILNSYSSTEKVIRELKLGLSYHQHGFFQTNELFENSPITVELDSNHNQITGTIFKIEILNENEFRVSATTDDLFPYNLLTEKFDKTLLANIDLDRTYKFNEEIKSAYYSFSIKKSIFFNLDKIKKGRLSYSFKLHQNSKLAHNLINNIIINPINKETSILKLSIKGKTPKKNIIILDKVTEIYIRSGLDEKNIMAVNTIYFIDDQLAVIQDSLTNIENQIKSFKQQNANLDLVDKEFGTFFQKQRLDNTLSEQSVNIRYYESLLSYLKDDQNANSIVSPTSMGISNPELNGLINQLLQLYARKGELQLTTTKKNPAYQAVLSQIKHTKNTIIENVSNLIASATIYETDLKSRINTFNSKISTLPAAEKEYLILKRKYEYNEQTAIYLQQKRYEASLAKAGTESDHKVIDPARLDSEIPIKPRKSLAYFIAILLGLFIPIAIISLRDFFSDTISSKSDLKNASNIPVLGLVGHSDKATSMVVSTASKSIIAESFRSLRTNIQYLAAEKDKKVITITSSIGGEGKTFTAMNLAAIFALSGHKTILIGGDLRKPKLHEDFNLKDDTGLSSYLINKSSLQDVITKTEIESLEVIGSGPTPPNPAELLDSPKMQELITELNKTYDYVIIDTPPIGLVTDGVILMQHADINLYVVRHGYSKAKSLSIINNLYEQKQIKNVHVIINDFKYSSSGYGYGYGYGYGTSGYGYYEEE
;
A
#
# COMPACT_ATOMS: atom_id res chain seq x y z
N MET A 1 -9.32 -25.43 -53.74
CA MET A 1 -10.49 -25.79 -52.92
C MET A 1 -10.03 -25.84 -51.49
N ILE A 2 -10.47 -24.86 -50.72
CA ILE A 2 -9.97 -24.60 -49.38
C ILE A 2 -10.76 -25.51 -48.43
N ASP A 3 -10.07 -26.38 -47.76
CA ASP A 3 -10.61 -27.21 -46.69
C ASP A 3 -11.05 -26.33 -45.52
N ASN A 4 -12.34 -26.18 -45.35
CA ASN A 4 -12.95 -25.65 -44.14
C ASN A 4 -12.89 -26.73 -43.06
N GLN A 5 -11.84 -26.71 -42.25
CA GLN A 5 -11.83 -27.41 -40.97
C GLN A 5 -12.85 -26.71 -40.06
N ASN A 6 -13.98 -27.34 -39.84
CA ASN A 6 -14.92 -27.01 -38.77
C ASN A 6 -14.19 -27.11 -37.43
N GLN A 7 -13.67 -26.00 -36.94
CA GLN A 7 -13.41 -25.81 -35.51
C GLN A 7 -14.77 -25.81 -34.80
N GLN A 8 -15.19 -26.93 -34.28
CA GLN A 8 -16.24 -26.98 -33.26
C GLN A 8 -15.75 -26.18 -32.09
N GLU A 9 -16.27 -24.97 -31.91
CA GLU A 9 -16.12 -24.20 -30.66
C GLU A 9 -16.51 -25.13 -29.51
N GLU A 10 -15.58 -25.46 -28.65
CA GLU A 10 -15.82 -26.15 -27.39
C GLU A 10 -16.71 -25.24 -26.53
N THR A 11 -18.02 -25.45 -26.62
CA THR A 11 -18.95 -24.79 -25.71
C THR A 11 -18.72 -25.34 -24.32
N ILE A 12 -18.16 -24.47 -23.44
CA ILE A 12 -17.95 -24.82 -22.03
C ILE A 12 -19.32 -25.14 -21.40
N ASP A 13 -19.54 -26.38 -21.05
CA ASP A 13 -20.77 -26.79 -20.35
C ASP A 13 -20.73 -26.32 -18.90
N ILE A 14 -21.24 -25.09 -18.65
CA ILE A 14 -21.30 -24.44 -17.34
C ILE A 14 -22.03 -25.32 -16.33
N LYS A 15 -23.05 -26.09 -16.74
CA LYS A 15 -23.81 -26.98 -15.87
C LYS A 15 -22.96 -28.15 -15.36
N ALA A 16 -22.20 -28.77 -16.25
CA ALA A 16 -21.25 -29.83 -15.88
C ALA A 16 -20.16 -29.32 -14.93
N LEU A 17 -19.64 -28.08 -15.12
CA LEU A 17 -18.70 -27.44 -14.22
C LEU A 17 -19.30 -27.21 -12.82
N ILE A 18 -20.52 -26.66 -12.75
CA ILE A 18 -21.18 -26.42 -11.46
C ILE A 18 -21.40 -27.73 -10.72
N LEU A 19 -21.88 -28.78 -11.37
CA LEU A 19 -22.08 -30.08 -10.76
C LEU A 19 -20.79 -30.72 -10.28
N LYS A 20 -19.69 -30.54 -11.00
CA LYS A 20 -18.36 -31.00 -10.61
C LYS A 20 -17.88 -30.32 -9.32
N TYR A 21 -17.94 -29.01 -9.25
CA TYR A 21 -17.50 -28.27 -8.06
C TYR A 21 -18.43 -28.44 -6.87
N SER A 22 -19.74 -28.65 -7.09
CA SER A 22 -20.72 -28.90 -6.02
C SER A 22 -20.44 -30.18 -5.22
N GLN A 23 -19.81 -31.16 -5.80
CA GLN A 23 -19.37 -32.36 -5.08
C GLN A 23 -18.34 -32.08 -3.99
N TYR A 24 -17.61 -30.95 -4.14
CA TYR A 24 -16.56 -30.53 -3.19
C TYR A 24 -17.00 -29.39 -2.28
N TRP A 25 -18.32 -29.16 -2.07
CA TRP A 25 -18.89 -28.03 -1.33
C TRP A 25 -18.27 -27.84 0.05
N TYR A 26 -17.87 -28.93 0.74
CA TYR A 26 -17.21 -28.89 2.04
C TYR A 26 -15.84 -28.21 1.99
N PHE A 27 -15.12 -28.34 0.87
CA PHE A 27 -13.83 -27.66 0.65
C PHE A 27 -14.03 -26.13 0.52
N PHE A 28 -15.09 -25.72 -0.16
CA PHE A 28 -15.46 -24.30 -0.28
C PHE A 28 -15.86 -23.74 1.08
N PHE A 29 -16.67 -24.44 1.82
CA PHE A 29 -17.10 -24.03 3.15
C PHE A 29 -15.92 -23.88 4.10
N LEU A 30 -15.02 -24.85 4.16
CA LEU A 30 -13.82 -24.81 5.02
C LEU A 30 -12.88 -23.67 4.59
N SER A 31 -12.69 -23.46 3.29
CA SER A 31 -11.83 -22.39 2.76
C SER A 31 -12.39 -21.00 3.07
N ILE A 32 -13.70 -20.78 2.93
CA ILE A 32 -14.34 -19.51 3.28
C ILE A 32 -14.23 -19.25 4.78
N LEU A 33 -14.45 -20.27 5.60
CA LEU A 33 -14.33 -20.17 7.06
C LEU A 33 -12.91 -19.83 7.48
N PHE A 34 -11.91 -20.45 6.88
CA PHE A 34 -10.49 -20.19 7.13
C PHE A 34 -10.09 -18.78 6.70
N CYS A 35 -10.44 -18.37 5.46
CA CYS A 35 -10.14 -17.03 4.98
C CYS A 35 -10.88 -15.96 5.78
N GLY A 36 -12.14 -16.21 6.17
CA GLY A 36 -12.94 -15.35 7.03
C GLY A 36 -12.33 -15.20 8.43
N PHE A 37 -11.80 -16.28 9.00
CA PHE A 37 -11.07 -16.24 10.27
C PHE A 37 -9.79 -15.42 10.19
N LEU A 38 -9.02 -15.55 9.10
CA LEU A 38 -7.83 -14.72 8.87
C LEU A 38 -8.20 -13.23 8.73
N ALA A 39 -9.28 -12.92 8.01
CA ALA A 39 -9.78 -11.56 7.89
C ALA A 39 -10.26 -11.00 9.24
N PHE A 40 -10.92 -11.80 10.05
CA PHE A 40 -11.31 -11.45 11.42
C PHE A 40 -10.10 -11.14 12.30
N LEU A 41 -9.08 -12.00 12.28
CA LEU A 41 -7.83 -11.78 13.00
C LEU A 41 -7.14 -10.48 12.54
N ASN A 42 -7.00 -10.28 11.24
CA ASN A 42 -6.41 -9.06 10.69
C ASN A 42 -7.18 -7.81 11.13
N ASN A 43 -8.51 -7.82 11.05
CA ASN A 43 -9.35 -6.69 11.48
C ASN A 43 -9.28 -6.44 12.99
N ARG A 44 -9.06 -7.47 13.81
CA ARG A 44 -8.96 -7.36 15.26
C ARG A 44 -7.58 -6.93 15.73
N LEU A 45 -6.52 -7.36 15.03
CA LEU A 45 -5.14 -7.07 15.40
C LEU A 45 -4.65 -5.71 14.88
N THR A 46 -5.25 -5.20 13.80
CA THR A 46 -4.85 -3.92 13.22
C THR A 46 -5.38 -2.76 14.05
N VAL A 47 -4.49 -1.85 14.47
CA VAL A 47 -4.87 -0.61 15.16
C VAL A 47 -5.61 0.31 14.19
N PRO A 48 -6.80 0.82 14.55
CA PRO A 48 -7.61 1.65 13.67
C PRO A 48 -6.92 2.98 13.33
N GLU A 49 -6.98 3.36 12.05
CA GLU A 49 -6.51 4.66 11.56
C GLU A 49 -7.69 5.57 11.26
N TYR A 50 -7.58 6.84 11.67
CA TYR A 50 -8.59 7.87 11.48
C TYR A 50 -8.07 9.01 10.63
N SER A 51 -8.98 9.74 9.98
CA SER A 51 -8.68 11.00 9.31
C SER A 51 -9.12 12.16 10.19
N VAL A 52 -8.24 13.11 10.36
CA VAL A 52 -8.52 14.39 11.01
C VAL A 52 -8.31 15.47 9.96
N SER A 53 -9.18 16.46 9.92
CA SER A 53 -9.01 17.61 9.04
C SER A 53 -9.42 18.92 9.69
N THR A 54 -8.85 20.00 9.17
CA THR A 54 -9.17 21.39 9.47
C THR A 54 -9.32 22.16 8.17
N THR A 55 -10.06 23.27 8.21
CA THR A 55 -10.24 24.15 7.05
C THR A 55 -9.74 25.55 7.35
N LEU A 56 -8.91 26.07 6.46
CA LEU A 56 -8.28 27.37 6.56
C LEU A 56 -8.70 28.25 5.38
N LEU A 57 -9.25 29.42 5.70
CA LEU A 57 -9.51 30.47 4.70
C LEU A 57 -8.23 31.30 4.51
N ILE A 58 -7.81 31.44 3.27
CA ILE A 58 -6.79 32.38 2.84
C ILE A 58 -7.50 33.54 2.15
N ARG A 59 -7.50 34.73 2.78
CA ARG A 59 -8.07 35.90 2.15
C ARG A 59 -7.11 36.48 1.12
N ASP A 60 -7.65 36.86 -0.04
CA ASP A 60 -7.00 37.72 -1.01
C ASP A 60 -7.38 39.17 -0.65
N ASP A 61 -6.44 40.04 -0.35
CA ASP A 61 -6.64 41.41 0.16
C ASP A 61 -7.25 42.39 -0.86
N ASN A 62 -8.02 41.93 -1.83
CA ASN A 62 -8.59 42.81 -2.86
C ASN A 62 -9.87 43.55 -2.42
N ASN A 63 -10.32 43.47 -1.17
CA ASN A 63 -11.61 44.07 -0.76
C ASN A 63 -11.70 44.50 0.72
N THR A 64 -10.79 45.30 1.23
CA THR A 64 -11.01 46.00 2.51
C THR A 64 -11.12 47.50 2.29
N GLN A 65 -12.27 47.94 1.78
CA GLN A 65 -12.75 49.31 1.93
C GLN A 65 -13.44 49.43 3.29
N LEU A 66 -12.75 49.88 4.32
CA LEU A 66 -13.34 50.44 5.54
C LEU A 66 -12.33 51.30 6.30
N GLY A 67 -12.38 52.62 6.04
CA GLY A 67 -12.12 53.68 7.03
C GLY A 67 -10.74 53.88 7.66
N ALA A 68 -9.84 52.90 7.59
CA ALA A 68 -8.46 53.03 8.09
C ALA A 68 -7.40 53.29 6.98
N GLU A 69 -7.88 53.45 5.75
CA GLU A 69 -7.05 53.52 4.53
C GLU A 69 -6.04 54.68 4.57
N ASN A 70 -6.34 55.80 5.14
CA ASN A 70 -5.43 56.97 5.14
C ASN A 70 -4.26 56.84 6.16
N LEU A 71 -4.31 55.92 7.09
CA LEU A 71 -3.21 55.65 8.04
C LEU A 71 -2.32 54.45 7.58
N LEU A 72 -2.82 53.59 6.65
CA LEU A 72 -2.20 52.37 6.23
C LEU A 72 -1.75 52.38 4.76
N GLU A 73 -1.90 53.54 4.05
CA GLU A 73 -1.59 53.68 2.62
C GLU A 73 -0.15 53.22 2.22
N GLY A 74 0.74 53.10 3.21
CA GLY A 74 2.09 52.53 3.03
C GLY A 74 2.20 51.03 3.29
N LEU A 75 1.19 50.39 3.91
CA LEU A 75 1.18 48.95 4.23
C LEU A 75 0.42 48.12 3.18
N GLU A 76 -0.49 48.74 2.43
CA GLU A 76 -1.29 48.06 1.40
C GLU A 76 -0.53 47.61 0.15
N LEU A 77 0.68 48.11 -0.05
CA LEU A 77 1.55 47.72 -1.19
C LEU A 77 2.09 46.29 -1.09
N PHE A 78 1.77 45.55 -0.03
CA PHE A 78 2.14 44.13 0.12
C PHE A 78 1.11 43.14 -0.43
N SER A 79 -0.04 43.58 -0.90
CA SER A 79 -1.08 42.74 -1.49
C SER A 79 -0.75 42.33 -2.92
N GLY A 80 0.37 41.68 -3.12
CA GLY A 80 0.59 40.83 -4.30
C GLY A 80 -0.42 39.70 -4.26
N LYS A 81 -1.09 39.37 -5.37
CA LYS A 81 -1.99 38.22 -5.49
C LYS A 81 -1.37 37.02 -4.78
N GLN A 82 -1.87 36.66 -3.63
CA GLN A 82 -1.41 35.48 -2.88
C GLN A 82 -1.73 34.27 -3.71
N ASN A 83 -0.69 33.62 -4.23
CA ASN A 83 -0.88 32.40 -4.99
C ASN A 83 -1.10 31.26 -4.02
N ILE A 84 -2.33 30.72 -3.98
CA ILE A 84 -2.71 29.57 -3.11
C ILE A 84 -1.66 28.47 -3.13
N LYS A 85 -0.96 28.29 -4.26
CA LYS A 85 0.14 27.31 -4.37
C LYS A 85 1.33 27.69 -3.49
N ASN A 86 1.65 28.96 -3.36
CA ASN A 86 2.72 29.43 -2.50
C ASN A 86 2.34 29.22 -1.02
N GLU A 87 1.10 29.49 -0.67
CA GLU A 87 0.61 29.29 0.68
C GLU A 87 0.64 27.81 1.11
N ILE A 88 0.30 26.90 0.18
CA ILE A 88 0.46 25.46 0.43
C ILE A 88 1.94 25.11 0.69
N VAL A 89 2.88 25.71 -0.02
CA VAL A 89 4.32 25.46 0.17
C VAL A 89 4.78 26.02 1.52
N ILE A 90 4.30 27.21 1.92
CA ILE A 90 4.64 27.85 3.21
C ILE A 90 4.08 27.01 4.38
N LEU A 91 2.81 26.61 4.29
CA LEU A 91 2.18 25.72 5.28
C LEU A 91 2.93 24.40 5.45
N ASN A 92 3.44 23.85 4.36
CA ASN A 92 4.18 22.58 4.34
C ASN A 92 5.71 22.77 4.44
N SER A 93 6.15 23.95 4.86
CA SER A 93 7.56 24.24 4.97
C SER A 93 8.21 23.54 6.18
N TYR A 94 9.49 23.21 6.03
CA TYR A 94 10.28 22.62 7.12
C TYR A 94 10.29 23.52 8.37
N SER A 95 10.47 24.82 8.19
CA SER A 95 10.53 25.80 9.28
C SER A 95 9.23 25.87 10.09
N SER A 96 8.07 25.92 9.42
CA SER A 96 6.75 25.89 10.09
C SER A 96 6.55 24.59 10.87
N THR A 97 6.85 23.46 10.22
CA THR A 97 6.69 22.13 10.82
C THR A 97 7.63 21.92 12.00
N GLU A 98 8.85 22.38 11.93
CA GLU A 98 9.81 22.31 13.04
C GLU A 98 9.33 23.10 14.25
N LYS A 99 8.76 24.29 14.05
CA LYS A 99 8.15 25.10 15.14
C LYS A 99 7.03 24.31 15.84
N VAL A 100 6.16 23.63 15.05
CA VAL A 100 5.08 22.76 15.58
C VAL A 100 5.66 21.66 16.47
N ILE A 101 6.70 20.96 16.00
CA ILE A 101 7.34 19.87 16.74
C ILE A 101 7.95 20.37 18.05
N ARG A 102 8.59 21.52 18.02
CA ARG A 102 9.21 22.11 19.21
C ARG A 102 8.17 22.59 20.23
N GLU A 103 7.15 23.33 19.79
CA GLU A 103 6.10 23.85 20.70
C GLU A 103 5.27 22.71 21.32
N LEU A 104 4.94 21.66 20.55
CA LEU A 104 4.21 20.51 21.05
C LEU A 104 5.09 19.44 21.70
N LYS A 105 6.43 19.63 21.75
CA LYS A 105 7.41 18.68 22.32
C LYS A 105 7.25 17.26 21.77
N LEU A 106 7.01 17.13 20.45
CA LEU A 106 6.77 15.83 19.80
C LEU A 106 8.02 14.95 19.71
N GLY A 107 9.17 15.44 20.11
CA GLY A 107 10.43 14.69 20.12
C GLY A 107 10.39 13.40 20.95
N LEU A 108 9.52 13.32 21.95
CA LEU A 108 9.29 12.11 22.76
C LEU A 108 7.95 11.48 22.41
N SER A 109 7.97 10.19 22.07
CA SER A 109 6.75 9.39 21.90
C SER A 109 6.67 8.31 22.97
N TYR A 110 5.46 8.07 23.47
CA TYR A 110 5.15 7.05 24.46
C TYR A 110 4.28 5.98 23.82
N HIS A 111 4.56 4.72 24.13
CA HIS A 111 3.80 3.60 23.63
C HIS A 111 3.40 2.68 24.78
N GLN A 112 2.18 2.16 24.69
CA GLN A 112 1.65 1.13 25.57
C GLN A 112 1.62 -0.18 24.80
N HIS A 113 2.28 -1.19 25.36
CA HIS A 113 2.28 -2.53 24.81
C HIS A 113 1.26 -3.37 25.57
N GLY A 114 0.24 -3.83 24.86
CA GLY A 114 -0.69 -4.85 25.32
C GLY A 114 -0.32 -6.20 24.74
N PHE A 115 -1.16 -7.22 25.01
CA PHE A 115 -0.88 -8.58 24.53
C PHE A 115 -0.83 -8.72 23.00
N PHE A 116 -1.65 -7.95 22.28
CA PHE A 116 -1.77 -8.04 20.82
C PHE A 116 -1.48 -6.74 20.06
N GLN A 117 -1.53 -5.60 20.73
CA GLN A 117 -1.45 -4.30 20.07
C GLN A 117 -0.51 -3.36 20.83
N THR A 118 0.19 -2.54 20.07
CA THR A 118 0.98 -1.42 20.59
C THR A 118 0.28 -0.13 20.19
N ASN A 119 -0.10 0.68 21.19
CA ASN A 119 -0.79 1.95 20.99
C ASN A 119 0.13 3.10 21.40
N GLU A 120 0.18 4.14 20.57
CA GLU A 120 0.84 5.40 20.94
C GLU A 120 -0.03 6.13 21.97
N LEU A 121 0.57 6.56 23.05
CA LEU A 121 -0.04 7.40 24.08
C LEU A 121 0.33 8.86 23.83
N PHE A 122 -0.66 9.72 23.84
CA PHE A 122 -0.46 11.15 23.73
C PHE A 122 -1.26 11.84 24.83
N GLU A 123 -0.59 12.63 25.65
CA GLU A 123 -1.12 13.32 26.87
C GLU A 123 -1.60 12.40 28.02
N ASN A 124 -1.96 11.16 27.73
CA ASN A 124 -2.51 10.21 28.73
C ASN A 124 -1.50 9.13 29.15
N SER A 125 -0.21 9.37 28.97
CA SER A 125 0.83 8.46 29.43
C SER A 125 0.87 8.41 30.97
N PRO A 126 0.95 7.22 31.61
CA PRO A 126 1.09 7.12 33.05
C PRO A 126 2.46 7.56 33.57
N ILE A 127 3.42 7.72 32.67
CA ILE A 127 4.77 8.17 32.97
C ILE A 127 5.15 9.37 32.12
N THR A 128 6.01 10.21 32.64
CA THR A 128 6.62 11.33 31.93
C THR A 128 8.14 11.20 32.03
N VAL A 129 8.83 11.32 30.89
CA VAL A 129 10.28 11.31 30.80
C VAL A 129 10.78 12.75 30.72
N GLU A 130 11.69 13.11 31.62
CA GLU A 130 12.39 14.37 31.56
C GLU A 130 13.83 14.11 31.11
N LEU A 131 14.21 14.76 30.01
CA LEU A 131 15.54 14.65 29.42
C LEU A 131 16.43 15.76 29.94
N ASP A 132 17.68 15.46 30.22
CA ASP A 132 18.71 16.49 30.42
C ASP A 132 19.12 17.06 29.06
N SER A 133 18.73 18.31 28.80
CA SER A 133 19.01 18.99 27.53
C SER A 133 20.48 19.26 27.29
N ASN A 134 21.29 19.36 28.36
CA ASN A 134 22.72 19.61 28.28
C ASN A 134 23.55 18.36 28.03
N HIS A 135 22.93 17.18 28.20
CA HIS A 135 23.59 15.90 28.00
C HIS A 135 23.23 15.32 26.63
N ASN A 136 24.17 14.61 26.01
CA ASN A 136 23.89 13.86 24.79
C ASN A 136 22.79 12.81 25.05
N GLN A 137 21.96 12.54 24.06
CA GLN A 137 20.85 11.60 24.11
C GLN A 137 20.91 10.62 22.95
N ILE A 138 20.32 9.45 23.10
CA ILE A 138 20.19 8.49 22.00
C ILE A 138 18.83 8.64 21.35
N THR A 139 18.83 8.90 20.05
CA THR A 139 17.61 9.00 19.25
C THR A 139 17.35 7.69 18.50
N GLY A 140 16.09 7.31 18.38
CA GLY A 140 15.70 6.14 17.60
C GLY A 140 15.59 4.84 18.40
N THR A 141 16.23 4.73 19.54
CA THR A 141 16.18 3.58 20.45
C THR A 141 14.88 3.56 21.24
N ILE A 142 14.32 2.36 21.44
CA ILE A 142 13.12 2.13 22.24
C ILE A 142 13.56 1.74 23.64
N PHE A 143 13.25 2.58 24.62
CA PHE A 143 13.40 2.28 26.04
C PHE A 143 12.12 1.65 26.57
N LYS A 144 12.15 0.37 26.84
CA LYS A 144 11.03 -0.37 27.43
C LYS A 144 10.98 -0.16 28.94
N ILE A 145 9.78 0.03 29.48
CA ILE A 145 9.55 0.31 30.89
C ILE A 145 8.52 -0.67 31.41
N GLU A 146 8.91 -1.43 32.41
CA GLU A 146 8.03 -2.34 33.15
C GLU A 146 7.87 -1.79 34.58
N ILE A 147 6.64 -1.44 34.93
CA ILE A 147 6.33 -0.90 36.25
C ILE A 147 6.15 -2.07 37.21
N LEU A 148 7.05 -2.20 38.19
CA LEU A 148 7.07 -3.29 39.15
C LEU A 148 6.13 -3.02 40.32
N ASN A 149 6.26 -1.84 40.92
CA ASN A 149 5.44 -1.38 42.04
C ASN A 149 5.25 0.15 41.99
N GLU A 150 4.69 0.72 43.09
CA GLU A 150 4.48 2.16 43.10
C GLU A 150 5.79 2.98 43.08
N ASN A 151 6.90 2.44 43.49
CA ASN A 151 8.15 3.17 43.67
C ASN A 151 9.23 2.82 42.66
N GLU A 152 9.10 1.65 42.00
CA GLU A 152 10.15 1.07 41.18
C GLU A 152 9.65 0.59 39.82
N PHE A 153 10.51 0.76 38.83
CA PHE A 153 10.30 0.27 37.46
C PHE A 153 11.61 -0.28 36.92
N ARG A 154 11.51 -1.19 35.98
CA ARG A 154 12.62 -1.75 35.22
C ARG A 154 12.68 -1.08 33.86
N VAL A 155 13.88 -0.64 33.45
CA VAL A 155 14.16 -0.09 32.11
C VAL A 155 15.04 -1.07 31.37
N SER A 156 14.65 -1.40 30.14
CA SER A 156 15.47 -2.20 29.25
C SER A 156 15.57 -1.54 27.88
N ALA A 157 16.79 -1.48 27.33
CA ALA A 157 17.06 -0.98 26.00
C ALA A 157 18.34 -1.64 25.46
N THR A 158 18.30 -2.09 24.23
CA THR A 158 19.46 -2.63 23.51
C THR A 158 19.61 -1.88 22.20
N THR A 159 20.83 -1.44 21.91
CA THR A 159 21.14 -0.83 20.62
C THR A 159 22.63 -0.86 20.38
N ASP A 160 23.05 -1.03 19.14
CA ASP A 160 24.42 -1.08 18.71
C ASP A 160 24.70 0.02 17.69
N ASP A 161 25.94 0.52 17.67
CA ASP A 161 26.49 1.39 16.63
C ASP A 161 25.71 2.69 16.37
N LEU A 162 25.17 3.34 17.41
CA LEU A 162 24.53 4.65 17.29
C LEU A 162 25.41 5.79 17.77
N PHE A 163 25.30 6.93 17.11
CA PHE A 163 25.93 8.16 17.56
C PHE A 163 24.98 8.93 18.50
N PRO A 164 25.47 9.39 19.66
CA PRO A 164 24.68 10.25 20.52
C PRO A 164 24.31 11.56 19.82
N TYR A 165 23.18 12.10 20.20
CA TYR A 165 22.59 13.30 19.62
C TYR A 165 22.48 14.40 20.68
N ASN A 166 23.03 15.56 20.38
CA ASN A 166 22.92 16.71 21.25
C ASN A 166 21.63 17.48 20.96
N LEU A 167 20.76 17.62 21.97
CA LEU A 167 19.42 18.25 21.81
C LEU A 167 19.48 19.75 21.55
N LEU A 168 20.55 20.46 22.04
CA LEU A 168 20.69 21.90 21.85
C LEU A 168 21.24 22.26 20.48
N THR A 169 22.31 21.55 20.06
CA THR A 169 22.94 21.79 18.76
C THR A 169 22.30 21.04 17.60
N GLU A 170 21.42 20.09 17.90
CA GLU A 170 20.79 19.20 16.94
C GLU A 170 21.75 18.43 16.04
N LYS A 171 22.93 18.10 16.57
CA LYS A 171 23.98 17.39 15.85
C LYS A 171 24.34 16.08 16.56
N PHE A 172 24.80 15.13 15.75
CA PHE A 172 25.36 13.88 16.24
C PHE A 172 26.79 14.08 16.70
N ASP A 173 27.13 13.54 17.85
CA ASP A 173 28.50 13.40 18.31
C ASP A 173 29.10 12.14 17.66
N LYS A 174 29.83 12.34 16.56
CA LYS A 174 30.46 11.26 15.80
C LYS A 174 31.75 10.73 16.43
N THR A 175 32.18 11.33 17.52
CA THR A 175 33.36 10.90 18.27
C THR A 175 33.07 9.75 19.22
N LEU A 176 31.78 9.55 19.57
CA LEU A 176 31.31 8.52 20.49
C LEU A 176 30.42 7.52 19.74
N LEU A 177 30.76 6.25 19.83
CA LEU A 177 29.88 5.17 19.34
C LEU A 177 29.19 4.54 20.54
N ALA A 178 27.86 4.58 20.55
CA ALA A 178 27.08 4.11 21.67
C ALA A 178 26.63 2.67 21.44
N ASN A 179 27.05 1.77 22.34
CA ASN A 179 26.52 0.44 22.49
C ASN A 179 25.79 0.40 23.83
N ILE A 180 24.48 0.15 23.78
CA ILE A 180 23.63 0.17 24.95
C ILE A 180 23.11 -1.23 25.20
N ASP A 181 23.38 -1.74 26.37
CA ASP A 181 22.76 -2.92 26.96
C ASP A 181 22.29 -2.52 28.38
N LEU A 182 21.09 -1.97 28.44
CA LEU A 182 20.47 -1.52 29.68
C LEU A 182 19.37 -2.50 30.08
N ASP A 183 19.51 -3.08 31.26
CA ASP A 183 18.46 -3.87 31.91
C ASP A 183 18.62 -3.75 33.43
N ARG A 184 17.99 -2.70 34.01
CA ARG A 184 18.13 -2.38 35.45
C ARG A 184 16.83 -1.83 36.02
N THR A 185 16.70 -1.95 37.34
CA THR A 185 15.60 -1.40 38.12
C THR A 185 16.02 -0.07 38.74
N TYR A 186 15.12 0.92 38.65
CA TYR A 186 15.29 2.29 39.16
C TYR A 186 14.06 2.72 39.95
N LYS A 187 14.22 3.78 40.75
CA LYS A 187 13.11 4.46 41.45
C LYS A 187 12.59 5.61 40.62
N PHE A 188 11.28 5.90 40.74
CA PHE A 188 10.73 7.10 40.14
C PHE A 188 11.45 8.36 40.64
N ASN A 189 11.67 9.32 39.76
CA ASN A 189 12.42 10.55 39.92
C ASN A 189 13.95 10.35 40.09
N GLU A 190 14.47 9.14 39.98
CA GLU A 190 15.92 8.89 39.93
C GLU A 190 16.48 9.25 38.56
N GLU A 191 17.67 9.91 38.59
CA GLU A 191 18.37 10.22 37.32
C GLU A 191 19.06 8.96 36.78
N ILE A 192 18.70 8.57 35.57
CA ILE A 192 19.29 7.47 34.83
C ILE A 192 20.33 8.05 33.86
N LYS A 193 21.59 7.93 34.19
CA LYS A 193 22.67 8.56 33.48
C LYS A 193 23.72 7.57 32.98
N SER A 194 24.17 7.81 31.76
CA SER A 194 25.23 7.10 31.09
C SER A 194 26.08 8.13 30.32
N ALA A 195 27.21 7.75 29.73
CA ALA A 195 27.94 8.60 28.81
C ALA A 195 27.09 9.04 27.59
N TYR A 196 26.04 8.30 27.25
CA TYR A 196 25.27 8.44 26.01
C TYR A 196 23.86 9.01 26.21
N TYR A 197 23.33 9.01 27.43
CA TYR A 197 21.99 9.49 27.74
C TYR A 197 21.87 9.92 29.20
N SER A 198 21.00 10.89 29.47
CA SER A 198 20.60 11.28 30.84
C SER A 198 19.11 11.64 30.82
N PHE A 199 18.31 10.95 31.62
CA PHE A 199 16.89 11.19 31.77
C PHE A 199 16.35 10.70 33.12
N SER A 200 15.22 11.22 33.53
CA SER A 200 14.47 10.71 34.69
C SER A 200 13.03 10.38 34.30
N ILE A 201 12.41 9.44 35.03
CA ILE A 201 11.04 9.02 34.81
C ILE A 201 10.20 9.40 36.01
N LYS A 202 9.13 10.17 35.73
CA LYS A 202 8.18 10.62 36.75
C LYS A 202 6.81 9.98 36.54
N LYS A 203 6.05 9.83 37.61
CA LYS A 203 4.64 9.44 37.53
C LYS A 203 3.81 10.62 37.00
N SER A 204 2.92 10.36 36.06
CA SER A 204 1.95 11.34 35.64
C SER A 204 0.65 11.25 36.45
N ILE A 205 -0.27 12.19 36.23
CA ILE A 205 -1.61 12.15 36.86
C ILE A 205 -2.43 10.93 36.41
N PHE A 206 -2.06 10.29 35.30
CA PHE A 206 -2.71 9.07 34.75
C PHE A 206 -2.12 7.78 35.28
N PHE A 207 -1.18 7.84 36.25
CA PHE A 207 -0.57 6.67 36.85
C PHE A 207 -1.59 5.88 37.68
N ASN A 208 -1.80 4.61 37.34
CA ASN A 208 -2.69 3.70 38.09
C ASN A 208 -2.10 2.29 38.07
N LEU A 209 -1.52 1.87 39.18
CA LEU A 209 -0.84 0.58 39.30
C LEU A 209 -1.78 -0.62 39.12
N ASP A 210 -3.02 -0.55 39.64
CA ASP A 210 -3.97 -1.64 39.55
C ASP A 210 -4.36 -1.92 38.11
N LYS A 211 -4.60 -0.84 37.33
CA LYS A 211 -4.91 -0.94 35.91
C LYS A 211 -3.74 -1.51 35.12
N ILE A 212 -2.51 -1.12 35.46
CA ILE A 212 -1.29 -1.60 34.80
C ILE A 212 -1.10 -3.10 35.05
N LYS A 213 -1.21 -3.55 36.29
CA LYS A 213 -1.04 -4.96 36.66
C LYS A 213 -2.15 -5.85 36.10
N LYS A 214 -3.42 -5.45 36.20
CA LYS A 214 -4.55 -6.20 35.65
C LYS A 214 -4.45 -6.35 34.14
N GLY A 215 -3.99 -5.31 33.43
CA GLY A 215 -3.83 -5.30 31.98
C GLY A 215 -2.54 -5.96 31.48
N ARG A 216 -1.61 -6.33 32.33
CA ARG A 216 -0.24 -6.77 31.99
C ARG A 216 0.40 -5.81 30.99
N LEU A 217 0.27 -4.50 31.26
CA LEU A 217 0.70 -3.44 30.36
C LEU A 217 2.18 -3.10 30.63
N SER A 218 2.96 -3.07 29.60
CA SER A 218 4.28 -2.46 29.60
C SER A 218 4.28 -1.20 28.75
N TYR A 219 5.22 -0.33 29.01
CA TYR A 219 5.33 0.95 28.33
C TYR A 219 6.68 1.06 27.65
N SER A 220 6.78 1.98 26.72
CA SER A 220 8.07 2.38 26.18
C SER A 220 8.04 3.85 25.78
N PHE A 221 9.21 4.45 25.77
CA PHE A 221 9.36 5.73 25.12
C PHE A 221 10.47 5.68 24.06
N LYS A 222 10.38 6.62 23.13
CA LYS A 222 11.37 6.78 22.07
C LYS A 222 11.62 8.25 21.83
N LEU A 223 12.90 8.62 21.81
CA LEU A 223 13.33 9.94 21.42
C LEU A 223 13.55 10.00 19.90
N HIS A 224 12.96 10.98 19.27
CA HIS A 224 13.04 11.22 17.85
C HIS A 224 13.92 12.45 17.55
N GLN A 225 14.51 12.47 16.38
CA GLN A 225 15.15 13.66 15.86
C GLN A 225 14.07 14.60 15.31
N ASN A 226 14.11 15.88 15.70
CA ASN A 226 13.14 16.87 15.22
C ASN A 226 13.15 16.99 13.70
N SER A 227 14.30 16.93 13.05
CA SER A 227 14.42 16.96 11.60
C SER A 227 13.74 15.78 10.89
N LYS A 228 13.88 14.57 11.42
CA LYS A 228 13.18 13.38 10.88
C LYS A 228 11.67 13.45 11.11
N LEU A 229 11.27 13.92 12.30
CA LEU A 229 9.84 14.13 12.58
C LEU A 229 9.23 15.19 11.65
N ALA A 230 9.96 16.29 11.38
CA ALA A 230 9.50 17.32 10.47
C ALA A 230 9.26 16.77 9.05
N HIS A 231 10.22 16.05 8.51
CA HIS A 231 10.06 15.41 7.21
C HIS A 231 8.87 14.41 7.18
N ASN A 232 8.72 13.61 8.22
CA ASN A 232 7.60 12.69 8.32
C ASN A 232 6.25 13.40 8.41
N LEU A 233 6.20 14.50 9.18
CA LEU A 233 4.98 15.26 9.34
C LEU A 233 4.59 15.98 8.05
N ILE A 234 5.56 16.59 7.36
CA ILE A 234 5.37 17.19 6.02
C ILE A 234 4.76 16.19 5.04
N ASN A 235 5.28 14.96 5.01
CA ASN A 235 4.78 13.92 4.10
C ASN A 235 3.41 13.37 4.50
N ASN A 236 3.01 13.50 5.76
CA ASN A 236 1.76 12.97 6.29
C ASN A 236 0.61 13.99 6.27
N ILE A 237 0.91 15.29 6.25
CA ILE A 237 -0.09 16.34 6.10
C ILE A 237 -0.41 16.50 4.62
N ILE A 238 -1.67 16.30 4.28
CA ILE A 238 -2.18 16.49 2.92
C ILE A 238 -2.93 17.82 2.90
N ILE A 239 -2.47 18.76 2.09
CA ILE A 239 -3.07 20.09 1.93
C ILE A 239 -3.65 20.19 0.53
N ASN A 240 -4.96 20.39 0.44
CA ASN A 240 -5.65 20.54 -0.83
C ASN A 240 -6.66 21.68 -0.75
N PRO A 241 -6.85 22.46 -1.82
CA PRO A 241 -7.98 23.36 -1.91
C PRO A 241 -9.28 22.56 -1.93
N ILE A 242 -10.32 23.06 -1.25
CA ILE A 242 -11.63 22.38 -1.25
C ILE A 242 -12.22 22.40 -2.65
N ASN A 243 -12.05 23.51 -3.37
CA ASN A 243 -12.43 23.66 -4.76
C ASN A 243 -11.34 24.50 -5.47
N LYS A 244 -11.16 24.32 -6.78
CA LYS A 244 -10.13 25.05 -7.56
C LYS A 244 -10.38 26.56 -7.63
N GLU A 245 -11.59 26.99 -7.35
CA GLU A 245 -12.03 28.41 -7.43
C GLU A 245 -12.11 29.09 -6.06
N THR A 246 -11.84 28.37 -4.97
CA THR A 246 -11.94 28.90 -3.61
C THR A 246 -10.59 29.05 -2.96
N SER A 247 -10.44 30.10 -2.17
CA SER A 247 -9.26 30.35 -1.32
C SER A 247 -9.32 29.58 0.01
N ILE A 248 -10.02 28.41 0.05
CA ILE A 248 -10.15 27.60 1.25
C ILE A 248 -9.32 26.34 1.09
N LEU A 249 -8.39 26.13 2.00
CA LEU A 249 -7.56 24.94 2.06
C LEU A 249 -8.12 23.95 3.10
N LYS A 250 -8.19 22.67 2.72
CA LYS A 250 -8.39 21.57 3.64
C LYS A 250 -7.05 20.92 3.95
N LEU A 251 -6.64 20.95 5.21
CA LEU A 251 -5.50 20.24 5.74
C LEU A 251 -6.00 18.94 6.36
N SER A 252 -5.37 17.81 6.05
CA SER A 252 -5.76 16.53 6.62
C SER A 252 -4.55 15.69 6.97
N ILE A 253 -4.66 14.93 8.07
CA ILE A 253 -3.66 13.98 8.54
C ILE A 253 -4.33 12.65 8.90
N LYS A 254 -3.70 11.53 8.50
CA LYS A 254 -4.18 10.19 8.83
C LYS A 254 -3.28 9.59 9.90
N GLY A 255 -3.87 8.93 10.88
CA GLY A 255 -3.08 8.27 11.90
C GLY A 255 -3.90 7.50 12.92
N LYS A 256 -3.16 6.82 13.80
CA LYS A 256 -3.72 5.92 14.81
C LYS A 256 -4.12 6.65 16.09
N THR A 257 -3.60 7.85 16.31
CA THR A 257 -3.84 8.68 17.51
C THR A 257 -4.55 9.97 17.12
N PRO A 258 -5.90 9.95 16.98
CA PRO A 258 -6.65 11.09 16.45
C PRO A 258 -6.52 12.36 17.30
N LYS A 259 -6.46 12.24 18.63
CA LYS A 259 -6.24 13.41 19.52
C LYS A 259 -4.93 14.12 19.22
N LYS A 260 -3.83 13.38 19.02
CA LYS A 260 -2.54 13.93 18.63
C LYS A 260 -2.63 14.67 17.30
N ASN A 261 -3.31 14.07 16.33
CA ASN A 261 -3.47 14.66 15.00
C ASN A 261 -4.29 15.94 15.00
N ILE A 262 -5.33 16.03 15.85
CA ILE A 262 -6.11 17.24 16.06
C ILE A 262 -5.20 18.36 16.57
N ILE A 263 -4.47 18.11 17.65
CA ILE A 263 -3.57 19.11 18.26
C ILE A 263 -2.48 19.54 17.28
N ILE A 264 -1.96 18.62 16.48
CA ILE A 264 -0.95 18.94 15.45
C ILE A 264 -1.53 19.87 14.39
N LEU A 265 -2.73 19.58 13.85
CA LEU A 265 -3.32 20.41 12.79
C LEU A 265 -3.73 21.79 13.33
N ASP A 266 -4.30 21.87 14.53
CA ASP A 266 -4.62 23.14 15.15
C ASP A 266 -3.34 23.96 15.39
N LYS A 267 -2.25 23.33 15.82
CA LYS A 267 -0.97 24.04 16.01
C LYS A 267 -0.34 24.46 14.68
N VAL A 268 -0.45 23.67 13.63
CA VAL A 268 0.02 24.04 12.27
C VAL A 268 -0.70 25.31 11.81
N THR A 269 -2.02 25.35 11.92
CA THR A 269 -2.82 26.52 11.51
C THR A 269 -2.55 27.72 12.40
N GLU A 270 -2.43 27.53 13.72
CA GLU A 270 -2.07 28.59 14.68
C GLU A 270 -0.72 29.23 14.34
N ILE A 271 0.33 28.41 14.16
CA ILE A 271 1.70 28.90 13.84
C ILE A 271 1.70 29.63 12.50
N TYR A 272 0.97 29.10 11.50
CA TYR A 272 0.84 29.74 10.20
C TYR A 272 0.20 31.13 10.30
N ILE A 273 -0.94 31.22 10.97
CA ILE A 273 -1.67 32.48 11.19
C ILE A 273 -0.79 33.46 11.98
N ARG A 274 -0.16 33.00 13.06
CA ARG A 274 0.74 33.82 13.87
C ARG A 274 1.95 34.32 13.07
N SER A 275 2.57 33.45 12.27
CA SER A 275 3.71 33.86 11.44
C SER A 275 3.32 34.89 10.38
N GLY A 276 2.15 34.79 9.76
CA GLY A 276 1.65 35.80 8.82
C GLY A 276 1.34 37.12 9.50
N LEU A 277 0.79 37.09 10.71
CA LEU A 277 0.56 38.31 11.51
C LEU A 277 1.89 38.95 11.97
N ASP A 278 2.86 38.15 12.40
CA ASP A 278 4.20 38.64 12.78
C ASP A 278 4.89 39.29 11.57
N GLU A 279 4.77 38.73 10.37
CA GLU A 279 5.33 39.29 9.16
C GLU A 279 4.69 40.63 8.79
N LYS A 280 3.37 40.76 8.88
CA LYS A 280 2.67 42.02 8.68
C LYS A 280 3.05 43.07 9.71
N ASN A 281 3.28 42.68 10.95
CA ASN A 281 3.65 43.59 12.01
C ASN A 281 5.14 43.97 12.05
N ILE A 282 6.01 43.28 11.29
CA ILE A 282 7.47 43.48 11.39
C ILE A 282 7.89 44.94 11.17
N MET A 283 7.26 45.62 10.22
CA MET A 283 7.56 47.02 9.92
C MET A 283 7.14 47.97 11.07
N ALA A 284 5.92 47.76 11.60
CA ALA A 284 5.45 48.56 12.73
C ALA A 284 6.34 48.35 13.96
N VAL A 285 6.76 47.10 14.20
CA VAL A 285 7.68 46.77 15.30
C VAL A 285 9.04 47.43 15.09
N ASN A 286 9.64 47.35 13.90
CA ASN A 286 10.90 47.97 13.58
C ASN A 286 10.82 49.49 13.71
N THR A 287 9.70 50.08 13.27
CA THR A 287 9.44 51.52 13.45
C THR A 287 9.41 51.91 14.92
N ILE A 288 8.72 51.14 15.75
CA ILE A 288 8.68 51.40 17.21
C ILE A 288 10.10 51.30 17.81
N TYR A 289 10.87 50.27 17.50
CA TYR A 289 12.24 50.13 18.01
C TYR A 289 13.14 51.30 17.58
N PHE A 290 13.08 51.70 16.29
CA PHE A 290 13.85 52.86 15.81
C PHE A 290 13.48 54.12 16.57
N ILE A 291 12.17 54.37 16.75
CA ILE A 291 11.70 55.58 17.46
C ILE A 291 12.11 55.51 18.93
N ASP A 292 11.99 54.36 19.58
CA ASP A 292 12.41 54.22 20.99
C ASP A 292 13.91 54.53 21.19
N ASP A 293 14.77 54.05 20.26
CA ASP A 293 16.19 54.38 20.26
C ASP A 293 16.45 55.90 20.08
N GLN A 294 15.73 56.51 19.12
CA GLN A 294 15.88 57.97 18.91
C GLN A 294 15.35 58.78 20.10
N LEU A 295 14.24 58.33 20.73
CA LEU A 295 13.67 58.99 21.92
C LEU A 295 14.66 58.95 23.11
N ALA A 296 15.35 57.82 23.30
CA ALA A 296 16.36 57.69 24.36
C ALA A 296 17.48 58.77 24.22
N VAL A 297 17.99 58.92 22.99
CA VAL A 297 19.05 59.94 22.70
C VAL A 297 18.54 61.35 22.95
N ILE A 298 17.28 61.65 22.56
CA ILE A 298 16.70 62.98 22.76
C ILE A 298 16.41 63.28 24.23
N GLN A 299 15.96 62.26 24.98
CA GLN A 299 15.71 62.36 26.42
C GLN A 299 16.96 62.71 27.22
N ASP A 300 18.07 62.05 26.87
CA ASP A 300 19.38 62.35 27.45
C ASP A 300 19.82 63.78 27.12
N SER A 301 19.58 64.22 25.86
CA SER A 301 19.89 65.59 25.46
C SER A 301 19.05 66.63 26.22
N LEU A 302 17.72 66.37 26.35
CA LEU A 302 16.82 67.26 27.13
C LEU A 302 17.25 67.36 28.58
N THR A 303 17.54 66.25 29.24
CA THR A 303 18.01 66.23 30.64
C THR A 303 19.32 67.04 30.81
N ASN A 304 20.23 66.92 29.84
CA ASN A 304 21.47 67.70 29.88
C ASN A 304 21.23 69.22 29.72
N ILE A 305 20.35 69.59 28.74
CA ILE A 305 19.98 70.99 28.52
C ILE A 305 19.19 71.56 29.67
N GLU A 306 18.27 70.83 30.31
CA GLU A 306 17.56 71.26 31.51
C GLU A 306 18.55 71.57 32.66
N ASN A 307 19.53 70.71 32.87
CA ASN A 307 20.57 70.95 33.89
C ASN A 307 21.36 72.19 33.55
N GLN A 308 21.70 72.40 32.25
CA GLN A 308 22.41 73.68 31.87
C GLN A 308 21.49 74.90 32.08
N ILE A 309 20.25 74.88 31.74
CA ILE A 309 19.27 75.94 31.96
C ILE A 309 19.14 76.23 33.47
N LYS A 310 19.03 75.17 34.28
CA LYS A 310 18.92 75.31 35.77
C LYS A 310 20.17 75.96 36.36
N SER A 311 21.38 75.48 36.00
CA SER A 311 22.66 76.08 36.47
C SER A 311 22.79 77.53 35.99
N PHE A 312 22.41 77.83 34.74
CA PHE A 312 22.40 79.16 34.19
C PHE A 312 21.51 80.13 35.01
N LYS A 313 20.22 79.68 35.26
CA LYS A 313 19.26 80.45 36.09
C LYS A 313 19.81 80.72 37.53
N GLN A 314 20.46 79.70 38.11
CA GLN A 314 21.04 79.88 39.47
C GLN A 314 22.18 80.87 39.50
N GLN A 315 23.03 80.99 38.44
CA GLN A 315 24.15 81.92 38.32
C GLN A 315 23.70 83.31 37.96
N ASN A 316 22.53 83.50 37.33
CA ASN A 316 22.03 84.74 36.81
C ASN A 316 20.68 85.15 37.43
N ALA A 317 20.46 85.00 38.75
CA ALA A 317 19.23 85.15 39.45
C ALA A 317 18.54 86.54 39.30
N ASN A 318 19.25 87.58 38.91
CA ASN A 318 18.79 88.98 38.80
C ASN A 318 18.40 89.39 37.36
N LEU A 319 18.40 88.47 36.39
CA LEU A 319 17.94 88.77 35.01
C LEU A 319 16.44 88.66 34.88
N ASP A 320 15.77 89.79 34.60
CA ASP A 320 14.37 89.83 34.28
C ASP A 320 14.14 89.38 32.81
N LEU A 321 13.97 88.05 32.62
CA LEU A 321 13.85 87.41 31.31
C LEU A 321 12.48 87.55 30.75
N VAL A 322 12.11 88.75 30.22
CA VAL A 322 10.82 89.11 29.68
C VAL A 322 10.67 88.72 28.19
N ASP A 323 9.69 87.92 27.86
CA ASP A 323 9.30 87.47 26.50
C ASP A 323 8.66 88.67 25.73
N LYS A 324 9.48 89.62 25.15
CA LYS A 324 8.90 90.77 24.47
C LYS A 324 8.76 90.76 22.95
N GLU A 325 8.97 89.62 22.23
CA GLU A 325 8.77 89.60 20.73
C GLU A 325 8.00 88.37 20.24
N PHE A 326 6.69 88.31 20.51
CA PHE A 326 5.79 87.20 20.14
C PHE A 326 5.66 86.99 18.61
N GLY A 327 5.74 87.96 17.73
CA GLY A 327 5.49 87.78 16.29
C GLY A 327 6.60 87.08 15.55
N THR A 328 7.82 87.42 15.85
CA THR A 328 9.09 86.80 15.32
C THR A 328 9.26 85.35 15.86
N PHE A 329 8.76 85.11 17.05
CA PHE A 329 8.84 83.84 17.73
C PHE A 329 7.98 82.77 17.01
N PHE A 330 6.76 83.05 16.59
CA PHE A 330 5.91 82.12 15.84
C PHE A 330 6.46 81.69 14.45
N GLN A 331 7.06 82.69 13.76
CA GLN A 331 7.70 82.35 12.45
C GLN A 331 8.90 81.44 12.65
N LYS A 332 9.69 81.68 13.65
CA LYS A 332 10.85 80.85 14.01
C LYS A 332 10.39 79.44 14.49
N GLN A 333 9.34 79.36 15.30
CA GLN A 333 8.77 78.11 15.76
C GLN A 333 8.35 77.19 14.59
N ARG A 334 7.75 77.73 13.54
CA ARG A 334 7.46 77.00 12.33
C ARG A 334 8.73 76.45 11.64
N LEU A 335 9.77 77.24 11.58
CA LEU A 335 11.07 76.80 11.00
C LEU A 335 11.74 75.73 11.84
N ASP A 336 11.68 75.86 13.20
CA ASP A 336 12.22 74.91 14.13
C ASP A 336 11.44 73.56 14.07
N ASN A 337 10.13 73.58 13.91
CA ASN A 337 9.31 72.37 13.68
C ASN A 337 9.68 71.66 12.39
N THR A 338 9.75 72.43 11.29
CA THR A 338 10.18 71.88 9.98
C THR A 338 11.62 71.34 10.07
N LEU A 339 12.48 72.02 10.79
CA LEU A 339 13.86 71.54 10.99
C LEU A 339 13.92 70.24 11.82
N SER A 340 13.03 70.14 12.84
CA SER A 340 12.91 68.90 13.66
C SER A 340 12.45 67.72 12.79
N GLU A 341 11.40 67.89 11.99
CA GLU A 341 10.92 66.89 11.06
C GLU A 341 12.01 66.44 10.08
N GLN A 342 12.72 67.44 9.48
CA GLN A 342 13.78 67.15 8.52
C GLN A 342 14.98 66.41 9.12
N SER A 343 15.32 66.72 10.38
CA SER A 343 16.42 66.02 11.07
C SER A 343 16.03 64.53 11.39
N VAL A 344 14.78 64.29 11.71
CA VAL A 344 14.26 62.91 11.86
C VAL A 344 14.32 62.16 10.54
N ASN A 345 13.93 62.79 9.43
CA ASN A 345 14.04 62.21 8.10
C ASN A 345 15.51 61.86 7.75
N ILE A 346 16.44 62.75 7.99
CA ILE A 346 17.88 62.50 7.76
C ILE A 346 18.33 61.28 8.58
N ARG A 347 18.04 61.25 9.89
CA ARG A 347 18.39 60.09 10.76
C ARG A 347 17.78 58.78 10.25
N TYR A 348 16.55 58.84 9.80
CA TYR A 348 15.94 57.69 9.18
C TYR A 348 16.71 57.23 7.94
N TYR A 349 17.03 58.14 7.03
CA TYR A 349 17.78 57.81 5.82
C TYR A 349 19.17 57.27 6.12
N GLU A 350 19.88 57.84 7.11
CA GLU A 350 21.17 57.33 7.59
C GLU A 350 21.05 55.94 8.20
N SER A 351 20.01 55.70 9.00
CA SER A 351 19.73 54.39 9.56
C SER A 351 19.43 53.37 8.45
N LEU A 352 18.58 53.73 7.48
CA LEU A 352 18.28 52.87 6.33
C LEU A 352 19.53 52.55 5.53
N LEU A 353 20.41 53.56 5.30
CA LEU A 353 21.65 53.34 4.58
C LEU A 353 22.61 52.39 5.35
N SER A 354 22.65 52.50 6.66
CA SER A 354 23.39 51.57 7.51
C SER A 354 22.89 50.15 7.42
N TYR A 355 21.55 49.93 7.48
CA TYR A 355 20.95 48.61 7.33
C TYR A 355 21.20 48.01 5.95
N LEU A 356 21.15 48.81 4.90
CA LEU A 356 21.39 48.33 3.54
C LEU A 356 22.86 47.95 3.29
N LYS A 357 23.80 48.52 4.00
CA LYS A 357 25.23 48.17 3.94
C LYS A 357 25.56 46.89 4.73
N ASP A 358 24.75 46.52 5.72
CA ASP A 358 24.94 45.32 6.52
C ASP A 358 24.10 44.15 5.91
N ASP A 359 24.79 43.12 5.40
CA ASP A 359 24.12 42.00 4.65
C ASP A 359 23.36 41.03 5.56
N GLN A 360 23.38 41.18 6.85
CA GLN A 360 22.80 40.17 7.77
C GLN A 360 21.36 40.44 8.22
N ASN A 361 20.83 41.65 8.04
CA ASN A 361 19.57 42.08 8.65
C ASN A 361 18.46 42.54 7.69
N ALA A 362 18.11 41.72 6.72
CA ALA A 362 17.05 42.06 5.76
C ALA A 362 15.65 42.31 6.41
N ASN A 363 15.41 41.76 7.60
CA ASN A 363 14.11 41.83 8.30
C ASN A 363 14.00 43.09 9.20
N SER A 364 15.01 43.97 9.23
CA SER A 364 15.02 45.12 10.12
C SER A 364 14.77 46.46 9.40
N ILE A 365 14.27 46.41 8.17
CA ILE A 365 13.97 47.64 7.39
C ILE A 365 12.71 48.32 7.94
N VAL A 366 12.81 49.61 8.26
CA VAL A 366 11.68 50.45 8.66
C VAL A 366 11.08 51.09 7.41
N SER A 367 9.74 51.09 7.29
CA SER A 367 9.07 51.72 6.14
C SER A 367 9.18 53.26 6.21
N PRO A 368 9.49 53.95 5.10
CA PRO A 368 9.51 55.42 5.06
C PRO A 368 8.13 56.01 5.42
N THR A 369 7.08 55.41 4.95
CA THR A 369 5.70 55.88 5.25
C THR A 369 5.34 55.80 6.73
N SER A 370 5.83 54.78 7.48
CA SER A 370 5.65 54.69 8.94
C SER A 370 6.32 55.86 9.69
N MET A 371 7.33 56.49 9.09
CA MET A 371 7.99 57.68 9.62
C MET A 371 7.37 58.97 9.09
N GLY A 372 6.27 58.93 8.31
CA GLY A 372 5.66 60.13 7.70
C GLY A 372 6.42 60.61 6.47
N ILE A 373 7.32 59.83 5.91
CA ILE A 373 8.10 60.24 4.74
C ILE A 373 7.34 59.82 3.50
N SER A 374 6.73 60.77 2.81
CA SER A 374 6.04 60.56 1.56
C SER A 374 7.00 60.63 0.35
N ASN A 375 7.69 59.56 0.06
CA ASN A 375 8.53 59.38 -1.12
C ASN A 375 8.09 58.13 -1.89
N PRO A 376 7.27 58.25 -2.95
CA PRO A 376 6.71 57.10 -3.69
C PRO A 376 7.80 56.22 -4.30
N GLU A 377 8.89 56.80 -4.79
CA GLU A 377 9.97 56.04 -5.44
C GLU A 377 10.75 55.21 -4.42
N LEU A 378 11.13 55.78 -3.29
CA LEU A 378 11.81 55.03 -2.21
C LEU A 378 10.90 53.93 -1.64
N ASN A 379 9.62 54.22 -1.44
CA ASN A 379 8.65 53.24 -0.98
C ASN A 379 8.52 52.07 -1.98
N GLY A 380 8.45 52.38 -3.29
CA GLY A 380 8.38 51.38 -4.35
C GLY A 380 9.61 50.46 -4.36
N LEU A 381 10.78 51.02 -4.23
CA LEU A 381 12.04 50.29 -4.21
C LEU A 381 12.20 49.41 -2.95
N ILE A 382 11.78 49.89 -1.78
CA ILE A 382 11.81 49.13 -0.53
C ILE A 382 10.83 47.94 -0.63
N ASN A 383 9.61 48.18 -1.14
CA ASN A 383 8.64 47.12 -1.34
C ASN A 383 9.14 46.04 -2.31
N GLN A 384 9.76 46.45 -3.42
CA GLN A 384 10.41 45.55 -4.36
C GLN A 384 11.50 44.71 -3.68
N LEU A 385 12.33 45.32 -2.84
CA LEU A 385 13.39 44.64 -2.13
C LEU A 385 12.81 43.58 -1.18
N LEU A 386 11.74 43.91 -0.44
CA LEU A 386 11.08 42.99 0.48
C LEU A 386 10.42 41.81 -0.25
N GLN A 387 9.76 42.06 -1.40
CA GLN A 387 9.23 40.98 -2.25
C GLN A 387 10.35 40.05 -2.75
N LEU A 388 11.49 40.59 -3.12
CA LEU A 388 12.63 39.78 -3.53
C LEU A 388 13.22 38.97 -2.37
N TYR A 389 13.24 39.48 -1.14
CA TYR A 389 13.62 38.70 0.03
C TYR A 389 12.63 37.60 0.35
N ALA A 390 11.33 37.86 0.27
CA ALA A 390 10.30 36.83 0.42
C ALA A 390 10.49 35.70 -0.63
N ARG A 391 10.67 36.08 -1.90
CA ARG A 391 10.93 35.11 -2.98
C ARG A 391 12.23 34.33 -2.82
N LYS A 392 13.28 34.97 -2.27
CA LYS A 392 14.53 34.27 -1.89
C LYS A 392 14.26 33.22 -0.83
N GLY A 393 13.43 33.56 0.19
CA GLY A 393 13.03 32.62 1.25
C GLY A 393 12.30 31.40 0.69
N GLU A 394 11.30 31.62 -0.19
CA GLU A 394 10.57 30.54 -0.87
C GLU A 394 11.52 29.62 -1.69
N LEU A 395 12.39 30.22 -2.48
CA LEU A 395 13.34 29.48 -3.31
C LEU A 395 14.38 28.73 -2.45
N GLN A 396 14.74 29.24 -1.31
CA GLN A 396 15.68 28.61 -0.38
C GLN A 396 15.09 27.32 0.23
N LEU A 397 13.76 27.26 0.38
CA LEU A 397 13.04 26.07 0.87
C LEU A 397 12.85 25.02 -0.22
N THR A 398 12.73 25.43 -1.48
CA THR A 398 12.33 24.56 -2.61
C THR A 398 13.48 24.15 -3.52
N THR A 399 14.61 24.88 -3.50
CA THR A 399 15.73 24.68 -4.45
C THR A 399 17.10 24.75 -3.80
N THR A 400 18.13 24.27 -4.50
CA THR A 400 19.52 24.41 -4.05
C THR A 400 20.06 25.79 -4.38
N LYS A 401 21.04 26.28 -3.62
CA LYS A 401 21.72 27.56 -3.84
C LYS A 401 22.35 27.73 -5.25
N LYS A 402 22.55 26.61 -5.98
CA LYS A 402 23.08 26.62 -7.36
C LYS A 402 22.02 26.79 -8.43
N ASN A 403 20.73 26.81 -8.07
CA ASN A 403 19.64 26.97 -9.02
C ASN A 403 19.73 28.35 -9.70
N PRO A 404 19.64 28.43 -11.06
CA PRO A 404 19.66 29.68 -11.79
C PRO A 404 18.61 30.71 -11.33
N ALA A 405 17.40 30.24 -10.96
CA ALA A 405 16.34 31.11 -10.45
C ALA A 405 16.72 31.75 -9.10
N TYR A 406 17.35 30.99 -8.19
CA TYR A 406 17.85 31.50 -6.92
C TYR A 406 18.94 32.54 -7.14
N GLN A 407 19.88 32.28 -8.06
CA GLN A 407 20.95 33.22 -8.41
C GLN A 407 20.43 34.50 -9.06
N ALA A 408 19.40 34.39 -9.91
CA ALA A 408 18.73 35.54 -10.50
C ALA A 408 18.10 36.45 -9.44
N VAL A 409 17.40 35.87 -8.46
CA VAL A 409 16.81 36.64 -7.35
C VAL A 409 17.90 37.31 -6.50
N LEU A 410 19.00 36.62 -6.21
CA LEU A 410 20.15 37.26 -5.52
C LEU A 410 20.72 38.43 -6.28
N SER A 411 20.84 38.32 -7.60
CA SER A 411 21.30 39.41 -8.47
C SER A 411 20.35 40.60 -8.45
N GLN A 412 19.04 40.32 -8.49
CA GLN A 412 18.00 41.37 -8.40
C GLN A 412 18.03 42.07 -7.03
N ILE A 413 18.16 41.32 -5.93
CA ILE A 413 18.32 41.86 -4.56
C ILE A 413 19.52 42.83 -4.54
N LYS A 414 20.68 42.38 -5.02
CA LYS A 414 21.89 43.21 -5.08
C LYS A 414 21.68 44.49 -5.90
N HIS A 415 21.04 44.39 -7.07
CA HIS A 415 20.76 45.54 -7.92
C HIS A 415 19.81 46.50 -7.21
N THR A 416 18.69 46.05 -6.69
CA THR A 416 17.70 46.88 -6.00
C THR A 416 18.31 47.52 -4.74
N LYS A 417 19.12 46.80 -3.95
CA LYS A 417 19.89 47.38 -2.81
C LYS A 417 20.77 48.56 -3.28
N ASN A 418 21.55 48.39 -4.34
CA ASN A 418 22.42 49.46 -4.86
C ASN A 418 21.61 50.65 -5.31
N THR A 419 20.51 50.44 -5.99
CA THR A 419 19.61 51.55 -6.41
C THR A 419 19.00 52.26 -5.22
N ILE A 420 18.60 51.55 -4.15
CA ILE A 420 18.11 52.16 -2.90
C ILE A 420 19.25 52.95 -2.23
N ILE A 421 20.48 52.43 -2.14
CA ILE A 421 21.63 53.09 -1.56
C ILE A 421 21.91 54.40 -2.30
N GLU A 422 21.89 54.39 -3.61
CA GLU A 422 22.08 55.60 -4.43
C GLU A 422 20.96 56.61 -4.18
N ASN A 423 19.68 56.17 -4.24
CA ASN A 423 18.52 57.01 -4.00
C ASN A 423 18.54 57.64 -2.61
N VAL A 424 18.79 56.83 -1.55
CA VAL A 424 18.87 57.29 -0.18
C VAL A 424 20.04 58.24 0.03
N SER A 425 21.20 58.00 -0.61
CA SER A 425 22.33 58.89 -0.53
C SER A 425 22.02 60.27 -1.15
N ASN A 426 21.30 60.32 -2.27
CA ASN A 426 20.82 61.52 -2.90
C ASN A 426 19.77 62.25 -2.03
N LEU A 427 18.88 61.49 -1.38
CA LEU A 427 17.90 62.03 -0.43
C LEU A 427 18.58 62.63 0.79
N ILE A 428 19.62 62.02 1.37
CA ILE A 428 20.42 62.54 2.46
C ILE A 428 21.06 63.86 2.01
N ALA A 429 21.71 63.87 0.84
CA ALA A 429 22.34 65.10 0.31
C ALA A 429 21.33 66.25 0.17
N SER A 430 20.18 65.98 -0.48
CA SER A 430 19.12 66.98 -0.68
C SER A 430 18.54 67.45 0.67
N ALA A 431 18.27 66.53 1.58
CA ALA A 431 17.73 66.82 2.91
C ALA A 431 18.75 67.63 3.73
N THR A 432 20.04 67.32 3.63
CA THR A 432 21.11 68.09 4.29
C THR A 432 21.22 69.50 3.75
N ILE A 433 21.08 69.68 2.44
CA ILE A 433 21.05 71.03 1.82
C ILE A 433 19.85 71.81 2.37
N TYR A 434 18.66 71.20 2.41
CA TYR A 434 17.48 71.84 2.94
C TYR A 434 17.61 72.16 4.43
N GLU A 435 18.15 71.21 5.21
CA GLU A 435 18.45 71.44 6.59
C GLU A 435 19.42 72.61 6.82
N THR A 436 20.43 72.72 5.93
CA THR A 436 21.39 73.83 5.97
C THR A 436 20.74 75.16 5.64
N ASP A 437 19.81 75.20 4.62
CA ASP A 437 19.04 76.40 4.34
C ASP A 437 18.14 76.83 5.49
N LEU A 438 17.42 75.82 6.12
CA LEU A 438 16.61 76.12 7.33
C LEU A 438 17.45 76.64 8.47
N LYS A 439 18.63 76.08 8.73
CA LYS A 439 19.58 76.57 9.71
C LYS A 439 20.09 78.00 9.39
N SER A 440 20.34 78.32 8.11
CA SER A 440 20.71 79.66 7.65
C SER A 440 19.60 80.68 7.90
N ARG A 441 18.34 80.33 7.53
CA ARG A 441 17.19 81.17 7.82
C ARG A 441 16.99 81.41 9.29
N ILE A 442 17.08 80.34 10.08
CA ILE A 442 17.06 80.45 11.54
C ILE A 442 18.19 81.26 12.07
N ASN A 443 19.42 81.24 11.49
CA ASN A 443 20.53 82.09 11.89
C ASN A 443 20.29 83.54 11.55
N THR A 444 19.56 83.90 10.49
CA THR A 444 19.12 85.31 10.23
C THR A 444 18.23 85.84 11.34
N PHE A 445 17.34 84.99 11.91
CA PHE A 445 16.61 85.37 13.13
C PHE A 445 17.56 85.49 14.33
N ASN A 446 18.59 84.64 14.45
CA ASN A 446 19.58 84.69 15.51
C ASN A 446 20.44 85.90 15.45
N SER A 447 20.78 86.48 14.29
CA SER A 447 21.55 87.71 14.11
C SER A 447 20.77 88.89 14.69
N LYS A 448 19.46 88.90 14.64
CA LYS A 448 18.63 89.89 15.33
C LYS A 448 18.65 89.71 16.84
N ILE A 449 18.93 88.56 17.32
CA ILE A 449 19.09 88.23 18.77
C ILE A 449 20.55 88.58 19.23
N SER A 450 21.45 88.75 18.30
CA SER A 450 22.85 89.06 18.64
C SER A 450 23.10 90.47 19.24
N THR A 451 22.10 91.34 19.19
CA THR A 451 22.09 92.65 19.78
C THR A 451 21.74 92.63 21.28
N LEU A 452 21.42 91.48 21.86
CA LEU A 452 21.01 91.27 23.24
C LEU A 452 22.26 91.11 24.12
N PRO A 453 22.15 91.42 25.45
CA PRO A 453 23.24 91.15 26.43
C PRO A 453 23.71 89.69 26.44
N ALA A 454 24.94 89.43 26.72
CA ALA A 454 25.58 88.12 26.60
C ALA A 454 24.83 87.00 27.38
N ALA A 455 24.33 87.28 28.53
CA ALA A 455 23.59 86.34 29.37
C ALA A 455 22.19 86.03 28.78
N GLU A 456 21.43 87.01 28.28
CA GLU A 456 20.13 86.78 27.61
C GLU A 456 20.31 85.93 26.33
N LYS A 457 21.36 86.17 25.62
CA LYS A 457 21.71 85.41 24.40
C LYS A 457 21.97 83.94 24.74
N GLU A 458 22.77 83.63 25.76
CA GLU A 458 23.07 82.29 26.15
C GLU A 458 21.83 81.53 26.65
N TYR A 459 21.00 82.18 27.42
CA TYR A 459 19.70 81.59 27.85
C TYR A 459 18.80 81.29 26.67
N LEU A 460 18.66 82.21 25.73
CA LEU A 460 17.84 81.99 24.51
C LEU A 460 18.38 80.84 23.63
N ILE A 461 19.70 80.65 23.57
CA ILE A 461 20.29 79.52 22.85
C ILE A 461 19.96 78.16 23.54
N LEU A 462 20.06 78.16 24.89
CA LEU A 462 19.72 76.94 25.67
C LEU A 462 18.23 76.62 25.60
N LYS A 463 17.34 77.62 25.75
CA LYS A 463 15.90 77.50 25.66
C LYS A 463 15.51 76.99 24.30
N ARG A 464 16.11 77.54 23.22
CA ARG A 464 15.89 77.08 21.87
C ARG A 464 16.34 75.59 21.66
N LYS A 465 17.51 75.19 22.14
CA LYS A 465 17.92 73.81 22.11
C LYS A 465 16.96 72.88 22.82
N TYR A 466 16.41 73.33 23.94
CA TYR A 466 15.44 72.61 24.71
C TYR A 466 14.12 72.45 23.92
N GLU A 467 13.54 73.54 23.40
CA GLU A 467 12.28 73.54 22.64
C GLU A 467 12.41 72.73 21.36
N TYR A 468 13.58 72.76 20.68
CA TYR A 468 13.84 71.94 19.49
C TYR A 468 13.81 70.44 19.84
N ASN A 469 14.50 70.02 20.88
CA ASN A 469 14.51 68.62 21.31
C ASN A 469 13.15 68.19 21.84
N GLU A 470 12.45 69.08 22.57
CA GLU A 470 11.10 68.80 23.07
C GLU A 470 10.12 68.60 21.90
N GLN A 471 10.13 69.46 20.87
CA GLN A 471 9.27 69.29 19.69
C GLN A 471 9.63 68.05 18.94
N THR A 472 10.90 67.71 18.84
CA THR A 472 11.34 66.48 18.21
C THR A 472 10.85 65.23 19.00
N ALA A 473 10.92 65.28 20.31
CA ALA A 473 10.41 64.23 21.18
C ALA A 473 8.89 64.05 21.02
N ILE A 474 8.13 65.15 21.01
CA ILE A 474 6.68 65.11 20.79
C ILE A 474 6.32 64.48 19.44
N TYR A 475 7.03 64.89 18.36
CA TYR A 475 6.83 64.34 17.01
C TYR A 475 7.10 62.83 16.99
N LEU A 476 8.23 62.39 17.58
CA LEU A 476 8.56 60.96 17.64
C LEU A 476 7.55 60.19 18.50
N GLN A 477 7.08 60.73 19.63
CA GLN A 477 6.04 60.10 20.45
C GLN A 477 4.73 59.94 19.67
N GLN A 478 4.34 60.96 18.90
CA GLN A 478 3.21 60.83 18.01
C GLN A 478 3.36 59.72 16.97
N LYS A 479 4.53 59.66 16.32
CA LYS A 479 4.83 58.58 15.35
C LYS A 479 4.90 57.19 16.00
N ARG A 480 5.41 57.09 17.22
CA ARG A 480 5.36 55.88 18.00
C ARG A 480 3.95 55.43 18.29
N TYR A 481 3.05 56.34 18.65
CA TYR A 481 1.67 56.05 18.90
C TYR A 481 0.97 55.58 17.62
N GLU A 482 1.18 56.25 16.48
CA GLU A 482 0.66 55.87 15.17
C GLU A 482 1.11 54.46 14.81
N ALA A 483 2.43 54.12 14.92
CA ALA A 483 2.99 52.82 14.65
C ALA A 483 2.42 51.74 15.63
N SER A 484 2.19 52.10 16.90
CA SER A 484 1.59 51.18 17.88
C SER A 484 0.11 50.90 17.58
N LEU A 485 -0.63 51.93 17.11
CA LEU A 485 -2.00 51.75 16.68
C LEU A 485 -2.14 50.88 15.43
N ALA A 486 -1.23 51.09 14.44
CA ALA A 486 -1.16 50.27 13.23
C ALA A 486 -0.88 48.80 13.60
N LYS A 487 0.10 48.52 14.49
CA LYS A 487 0.39 47.19 14.99
C LYS A 487 -0.83 46.55 15.67
N ALA A 488 -1.56 47.32 16.54
CA ALA A 488 -2.70 46.80 17.26
C ALA A 488 -3.92 46.55 16.37
N GLY A 489 -4.09 47.32 15.29
CA GLY A 489 -5.16 47.20 14.33
C GLY A 489 -4.94 46.16 13.23
N THR A 490 -3.75 45.55 13.15
CA THR A 490 -3.45 44.53 12.14
C THR A 490 -4.15 43.21 12.47
N GLU A 491 -5.06 42.79 11.60
CA GLU A 491 -5.70 41.47 11.67
C GLU A 491 -4.99 40.49 10.72
N SER A 492 -5.12 39.20 11.05
CA SER A 492 -4.63 38.14 10.14
C SER A 492 -5.55 37.98 8.95
N ASP A 493 -4.98 37.88 7.76
CA ASP A 493 -5.72 37.57 6.52
C ASP A 493 -6.23 36.13 6.51
N HIS A 494 -5.65 35.30 7.36
CA HIS A 494 -5.96 33.89 7.42
C HIS A 494 -6.84 33.61 8.63
N LYS A 495 -7.88 32.77 8.41
CA LYS A 495 -8.81 32.38 9.46
C LYS A 495 -9.11 30.89 9.41
N VAL A 496 -9.06 30.23 10.55
CA VAL A 496 -9.60 28.86 10.68
C VAL A 496 -11.12 28.94 10.56
N ILE A 497 -11.70 28.25 9.58
CA ILE A 497 -13.15 28.11 9.40
C ILE A 497 -13.67 27.02 10.32
N ASP A 498 -13.11 25.82 10.18
CA ASP A 498 -13.38 24.68 11.05
C ASP A 498 -12.11 24.28 11.78
N PRO A 499 -12.10 24.22 13.12
CA PRO A 499 -10.97 23.69 13.88
C PRO A 499 -10.78 22.21 13.55
N ALA A 500 -9.60 21.69 13.86
CA ALA A 500 -9.27 20.30 13.58
C ALA A 500 -10.22 19.34 14.28
N ARG A 501 -10.82 18.45 13.52
CA ARG A 501 -11.77 17.44 14.01
C ARG A 501 -11.67 16.14 13.23
N LEU A 502 -12.22 15.08 13.78
CA LEU A 502 -12.39 13.82 13.06
C LEU A 502 -13.32 14.02 11.85
N ASP A 503 -12.88 13.56 10.67
CA ASP A 503 -13.75 13.54 9.48
C ASP A 503 -14.91 12.57 9.66
N SER A 504 -14.68 11.46 10.38
CA SER A 504 -15.68 10.43 10.70
C SER A 504 -15.28 9.66 11.95
N GLU A 505 -16.25 9.24 12.72
CA GLU A 505 -16.06 8.31 13.84
C GLU A 505 -15.68 6.90 13.37
N ILE A 506 -15.94 6.58 12.09
CA ILE A 506 -15.57 5.31 11.48
C ILE A 506 -14.11 5.36 11.03
N PRO A 507 -13.26 4.42 11.46
CA PRO A 507 -11.87 4.38 11.04
C PRO A 507 -11.75 4.12 9.53
N ILE A 508 -10.74 4.75 8.90
CA ILE A 508 -10.44 4.59 7.48
C ILE A 508 -9.83 3.21 7.20
N LYS A 509 -9.11 2.68 8.19
CA LYS A 509 -8.50 1.34 8.16
C LYS A 509 -8.66 0.68 9.54
N PRO A 510 -8.78 -0.66 9.60
CA PRO A 510 -9.00 -1.56 8.48
C PRO A 510 -10.40 -1.38 7.87
N ARG A 511 -10.50 -1.49 6.54
CA ARG A 511 -11.80 -1.53 5.85
C ARG A 511 -12.42 -2.91 6.02
N LYS A 512 -13.15 -3.10 7.11
CA LYS A 512 -13.69 -4.41 7.52
C LYS A 512 -14.49 -5.10 6.41
N SER A 513 -15.39 -4.38 5.73
CA SER A 513 -16.20 -4.90 4.63
C SER A 513 -15.33 -5.40 3.47
N LEU A 514 -14.32 -4.63 3.06
CA LEU A 514 -13.41 -5.01 1.99
C LEU A 514 -12.58 -6.26 2.36
N ALA A 515 -12.10 -6.34 3.61
CA ALA A 515 -11.35 -7.49 4.10
C ALA A 515 -12.19 -8.79 4.04
N TYR A 516 -13.46 -8.75 4.47
CA TYR A 516 -14.36 -9.91 4.37
C TYR A 516 -14.75 -10.22 2.92
N PHE A 517 -14.95 -9.21 2.09
CA PHE A 517 -15.21 -9.41 0.66
C PHE A 517 -14.05 -10.14 -0.04
N ILE A 518 -12.81 -9.71 0.20
CA ILE A 518 -11.61 -10.37 -0.32
C ILE A 518 -11.49 -11.81 0.24
N ALA A 519 -11.81 -12.01 1.54
CA ALA A 519 -11.78 -13.33 2.15
C ALA A 519 -12.77 -14.30 1.51
N ILE A 520 -13.98 -13.84 1.17
CA ILE A 520 -14.99 -14.65 0.46
C ILE A 520 -14.50 -14.98 -0.95
N LEU A 521 -13.97 -14.00 -1.69
CA LEU A 521 -13.43 -14.25 -3.03
C LEU A 521 -12.29 -15.27 -3.01
N LEU A 522 -11.31 -15.11 -2.12
CA LEU A 522 -10.20 -16.05 -1.98
C LEU A 522 -10.71 -17.44 -1.53
N GLY A 523 -11.67 -17.47 -0.61
CA GLY A 523 -12.30 -18.69 -0.13
C GLY A 523 -12.99 -19.49 -1.23
N LEU A 524 -13.53 -18.83 -2.25
CA LEU A 524 -14.11 -19.45 -3.44
C LEU A 524 -13.05 -19.84 -4.48
N PHE A 525 -12.06 -18.98 -4.72
CA PHE A 525 -11.06 -19.19 -5.76
C PHE A 525 -10.05 -20.31 -5.43
N ILE A 526 -9.63 -20.42 -4.17
CA ILE A 526 -8.62 -21.41 -3.76
C ILE A 526 -9.06 -22.85 -4.06
N PRO A 527 -10.28 -23.31 -3.67
CA PRO A 527 -10.75 -24.64 -4.01
C PRO A 527 -10.86 -24.87 -5.51
N ILE A 528 -11.37 -23.89 -6.26
CA ILE A 528 -11.46 -23.98 -7.73
C ILE A 528 -10.06 -24.19 -8.33
N ALA A 529 -9.07 -23.40 -7.90
CA ALA A 529 -7.72 -23.52 -8.39
C ALA A 529 -7.09 -24.88 -8.07
N ILE A 530 -7.28 -25.39 -6.83
CA ILE A 530 -6.74 -26.68 -6.42
C ILE A 530 -7.37 -27.83 -7.21
N ILE A 531 -8.71 -27.81 -7.36
CA ILE A 531 -9.44 -28.86 -8.10
C ILE A 531 -9.04 -28.82 -9.58
N SER A 532 -8.99 -27.64 -10.19
CA SER A 532 -8.60 -27.49 -11.59
C SER A 532 -7.15 -27.91 -11.83
N LEU A 533 -6.25 -27.59 -10.92
CA LEU A 533 -4.84 -27.99 -11.02
C LEU A 533 -4.68 -29.51 -10.89
N ARG A 534 -5.41 -30.14 -9.96
CA ARG A 534 -5.45 -31.60 -9.83
C ARG A 534 -5.93 -32.27 -11.12
N ASP A 535 -7.00 -31.75 -11.71
CA ASP A 535 -7.57 -32.31 -12.93
C ASP A 535 -6.65 -32.12 -14.14
N PHE A 536 -5.97 -30.97 -14.22
CA PHE A 536 -4.99 -30.68 -15.27
C PHE A 536 -3.82 -31.69 -15.26
N PHE A 537 -3.40 -32.14 -14.06
CA PHE A 537 -2.37 -33.16 -13.93
C PHE A 537 -2.88 -34.60 -14.02
N SER A 538 -4.19 -34.83 -14.18
CA SER A 538 -4.79 -36.15 -14.29
C SER A 538 -4.86 -36.57 -15.76
N ASP A 539 -3.97 -37.49 -16.16
CA ASP A 539 -3.89 -38.09 -17.53
C ASP A 539 -4.87 -39.27 -17.72
N THR A 540 -5.81 -39.53 -16.80
CA THR A 540 -6.70 -40.70 -16.83
C THR A 540 -7.94 -40.48 -17.72
N ILE A 541 -8.33 -41.52 -18.43
CA ILE A 541 -9.55 -41.51 -19.27
C ILE A 541 -10.78 -41.62 -18.37
N SER A 542 -11.51 -40.53 -18.18
CA SER A 542 -12.69 -40.42 -17.31
C SER A 542 -13.97 -40.09 -18.07
N SER A 543 -13.86 -39.87 -19.37
CA SER A 543 -15.03 -39.59 -20.22
C SER A 543 -14.88 -40.16 -21.62
N LYS A 544 -15.96 -40.24 -22.35
CA LYS A 544 -15.96 -40.61 -23.79
C LYS A 544 -15.23 -39.57 -24.65
N SER A 545 -15.27 -38.30 -24.21
CA SER A 545 -14.51 -37.21 -24.86
C SER A 545 -13.01 -37.38 -24.70
N ASP A 546 -12.53 -37.77 -23.50
CA ASP A 546 -11.11 -38.01 -23.27
C ASP A 546 -10.57 -39.12 -24.18
N LEU A 547 -11.39 -40.18 -24.35
CA LEU A 547 -11.04 -41.27 -25.25
C LEU A 547 -11.02 -40.82 -26.71
N LYS A 548 -12.03 -40.02 -27.13
CA LYS A 548 -12.10 -39.51 -28.50
C LYS A 548 -10.94 -38.57 -28.83
N ASN A 549 -10.48 -37.81 -27.86
CA ASN A 549 -9.31 -36.94 -28.00
C ASN A 549 -7.97 -37.73 -27.99
N ALA A 550 -7.96 -38.89 -27.31
CA ALA A 550 -6.78 -39.73 -27.20
C ALA A 550 -6.66 -40.80 -28.32
N SER A 551 -7.73 -41.15 -29.01
CA SER A 551 -7.76 -42.20 -30.02
C SER A 551 -8.87 -42.01 -31.07
N ASN A 552 -8.55 -42.28 -32.32
CA ASN A 552 -9.47 -42.33 -33.44
C ASN A 552 -10.15 -43.72 -33.63
N ILE A 553 -9.80 -44.69 -32.79
CA ILE A 553 -10.38 -46.06 -32.86
C ILE A 553 -11.86 -46.01 -32.44
N PRO A 554 -12.77 -46.62 -33.19
CA PRO A 554 -14.21 -46.59 -32.86
C PRO A 554 -14.50 -47.29 -31.54
N VAL A 555 -15.35 -46.66 -30.71
CA VAL A 555 -15.82 -47.22 -29.45
C VAL A 555 -17.00 -48.16 -29.73
N LEU A 556 -16.85 -49.42 -29.39
CA LEU A 556 -17.85 -50.46 -29.62
C LEU A 556 -18.95 -50.43 -28.54
N GLY A 557 -18.55 -50.15 -27.29
CA GLY A 557 -19.56 -50.14 -26.21
C GLY A 557 -18.92 -49.84 -24.85
N LEU A 558 -19.77 -49.72 -23.85
CA LEU A 558 -19.45 -49.43 -22.46
C LEU A 558 -19.88 -50.62 -21.59
N VAL A 559 -19.02 -51.03 -20.66
CA VAL A 559 -19.33 -52.03 -19.64
C VAL A 559 -19.38 -51.32 -18.29
N GLY A 560 -20.48 -51.41 -17.57
CA GLY A 560 -20.73 -50.76 -16.31
C GLY A 560 -19.83 -51.31 -15.18
N HIS A 561 -19.70 -50.50 -14.12
CA HIS A 561 -19.00 -50.93 -12.90
C HIS A 561 -19.72 -52.10 -12.23
N SER A 562 -18.99 -53.11 -11.78
CA SER A 562 -19.52 -54.24 -11.04
C SER A 562 -19.15 -54.14 -9.56
N ASP A 563 -20.14 -54.05 -8.70
CA ASP A 563 -19.98 -54.17 -7.26
C ASP A 563 -20.01 -55.64 -6.77
N LYS A 564 -20.25 -56.59 -7.67
CA LYS A 564 -20.38 -58.01 -7.34
C LYS A 564 -19.01 -58.71 -7.35
N ALA A 565 -18.79 -59.55 -6.40
CA ALA A 565 -17.52 -60.28 -6.24
C ALA A 565 -17.30 -61.39 -7.30
N THR A 566 -18.26 -61.61 -8.22
CA THR A 566 -18.18 -62.67 -9.21
C THR A 566 -17.60 -62.19 -10.53
N SER A 567 -16.68 -62.90 -11.14
CA SER A 567 -16.08 -62.61 -12.45
C SER A 567 -17.03 -62.88 -13.62
N MET A 568 -18.01 -63.81 -13.44
CA MET A 568 -19.00 -64.22 -14.45
C MET A 568 -20.38 -63.59 -14.18
N VAL A 569 -20.47 -62.27 -14.35
CA VAL A 569 -21.71 -61.51 -14.05
C VAL A 569 -22.87 -61.88 -14.98
N VAL A 570 -22.57 -62.21 -16.24
CA VAL A 570 -23.62 -62.52 -17.25
C VAL A 570 -24.38 -63.76 -16.88
N SER A 571 -23.74 -64.76 -16.31
CA SER A 571 -24.42 -66.03 -15.92
C SER A 571 -25.06 -65.90 -14.54
N THR A 572 -24.42 -65.27 -13.58
CA THR A 572 -24.88 -65.16 -12.17
C THR A 572 -25.91 -64.08 -11.91
N ALA A 573 -25.85 -62.99 -12.70
CA ALA A 573 -26.75 -61.81 -12.59
C ALA A 573 -27.26 -61.37 -13.96
N SER A 574 -27.99 -62.24 -14.63
CA SER A 574 -28.43 -62.07 -16.03
C SER A 574 -29.33 -60.85 -16.26
N LYS A 575 -29.99 -60.33 -15.24
CA LYS A 575 -30.79 -59.07 -15.29
C LYS A 575 -30.02 -57.80 -14.95
N SER A 576 -28.72 -57.89 -14.71
CA SER A 576 -27.92 -56.69 -14.32
C SER A 576 -27.65 -55.78 -15.52
N ILE A 577 -27.39 -54.48 -15.24
CA ILE A 577 -26.98 -53.49 -16.23
C ILE A 577 -25.70 -53.95 -16.96
N ILE A 578 -24.84 -54.67 -16.29
CA ILE A 578 -23.59 -55.23 -16.86
C ILE A 578 -23.92 -56.30 -17.87
N ALA A 579 -24.84 -57.23 -17.53
CA ALA A 579 -25.27 -58.26 -18.46
C ALA A 579 -25.90 -57.65 -19.72
N GLU A 580 -26.67 -56.58 -19.57
CA GLU A 580 -27.24 -55.82 -20.70
C GLU A 580 -26.16 -55.11 -21.54
N SER A 581 -25.12 -54.60 -20.90
CA SER A 581 -23.97 -54.05 -21.61
C SER A 581 -23.29 -55.13 -22.50
N PHE A 582 -23.14 -56.35 -22.01
CA PHE A 582 -22.59 -57.47 -22.79
C PHE A 582 -23.51 -57.94 -23.90
N ARG A 583 -24.85 -57.93 -23.69
CA ARG A 583 -25.81 -58.16 -24.77
C ARG A 583 -25.70 -57.15 -25.91
N SER A 584 -25.56 -55.87 -25.52
CA SER A 584 -25.34 -54.80 -26.49
C SER A 584 -24.01 -54.98 -27.25
N LEU A 585 -22.92 -55.32 -26.52
CA LEU A 585 -21.61 -55.61 -27.14
C LEU A 585 -21.72 -56.78 -28.13
N ARG A 586 -22.39 -57.89 -27.72
CA ARG A 586 -22.65 -59.04 -28.64
C ARG A 586 -23.32 -58.60 -29.93
N THR A 587 -24.46 -57.83 -29.82
CA THR A 587 -25.19 -57.33 -30.97
C THR A 587 -24.29 -56.47 -31.87
N ASN A 588 -23.52 -55.55 -31.31
CA ASN A 588 -22.59 -54.71 -32.07
C ASN A 588 -21.53 -55.55 -32.79
N ILE A 589 -20.97 -56.58 -32.14
CA ILE A 589 -19.98 -57.51 -32.75
C ILE A 589 -20.59 -58.30 -33.89
N GLN A 590 -21.87 -58.77 -33.76
CA GLN A 590 -22.58 -59.43 -34.83
C GLN A 590 -22.72 -58.54 -36.05
N TYR A 591 -23.03 -57.25 -35.88
CA TYR A 591 -23.10 -56.32 -37.01
C TYR A 591 -21.75 -56.07 -37.71
N LEU A 592 -20.65 -55.95 -36.91
CA LEU A 592 -19.34 -55.69 -37.45
C LEU A 592 -18.81 -56.80 -38.41
N ALA A 593 -19.31 -57.99 -38.21
CA ALA A 593 -18.81 -59.12 -38.96
C ALA A 593 -19.94 -59.89 -39.65
N ALA A 594 -20.95 -59.17 -40.15
CA ALA A 594 -22.12 -59.75 -40.78
C ALA A 594 -21.78 -60.62 -42.00
N GLU A 595 -20.65 -60.46 -42.62
CA GLU A 595 -20.18 -61.20 -43.80
C GLU A 595 -19.58 -62.60 -43.52
N LYS A 596 -19.37 -62.95 -42.24
CA LYS A 596 -18.75 -64.24 -41.84
C LYS A 596 -19.56 -64.91 -40.79
N ASP A 597 -19.90 -66.20 -41.04
CA ASP A 597 -20.67 -67.05 -40.13
C ASP A 597 -19.85 -67.40 -38.83
N LYS A 598 -18.53 -67.46 -38.90
CA LYS A 598 -17.62 -67.86 -37.81
C LYS A 598 -16.52 -66.83 -37.61
N LYS A 599 -16.23 -66.52 -36.36
CA LYS A 599 -15.39 -65.36 -36.01
C LYS A 599 -14.35 -65.62 -34.91
N VAL A 600 -13.16 -65.13 -35.13
CA VAL A 600 -12.11 -65.13 -34.14
C VAL A 600 -12.00 -63.68 -33.55
N ILE A 601 -12.14 -63.58 -32.23
CA ILE A 601 -12.17 -62.32 -31.51
C ILE A 601 -11.00 -62.31 -30.48
N THR A 602 -10.14 -61.32 -30.55
CA THR A 602 -9.18 -61.14 -29.49
C THR A 602 -9.57 -60.02 -28.55
N ILE A 603 -9.20 -60.14 -27.27
CA ILE A 603 -9.43 -59.15 -26.25
C ILE A 603 -8.12 -58.82 -25.56
N THR A 604 -7.72 -57.57 -25.69
CA THR A 604 -6.46 -57.06 -25.10
C THR A 604 -6.65 -55.75 -24.38
N SER A 605 -5.58 -55.20 -23.80
CA SER A 605 -5.60 -53.90 -23.15
C SER A 605 -4.19 -53.28 -23.12
N SER A 606 -4.02 -52.06 -22.63
CA SER A 606 -2.71 -51.40 -22.46
C SER A 606 -1.90 -52.04 -21.37
N ILE A 607 -2.46 -52.16 -20.20
CA ILE A 607 -1.81 -52.62 -18.96
C ILE A 607 -2.68 -53.64 -18.22
N GLY A 608 -2.07 -54.27 -17.23
CA GLY A 608 -2.83 -55.20 -16.36
C GLY A 608 -3.88 -54.44 -15.51
N GLY A 609 -5.01 -55.12 -15.20
CA GLY A 609 -6.06 -54.58 -14.37
C GLY A 609 -7.13 -53.76 -15.10
N GLU A 610 -7.12 -53.64 -16.42
CA GLU A 610 -8.14 -52.94 -17.21
C GLU A 610 -9.40 -53.78 -17.45
N GLY A 611 -9.39 -55.06 -17.09
CA GLY A 611 -10.59 -55.93 -17.17
C GLY A 611 -10.71 -56.75 -18.49
N LYS A 612 -9.57 -57.01 -19.20
CA LYS A 612 -9.55 -57.83 -20.41
C LYS A 612 -10.10 -59.22 -20.19
N THR A 613 -9.67 -59.98 -19.19
CA THR A 613 -10.12 -61.32 -18.86
C THR A 613 -11.61 -61.34 -18.45
N PHE A 614 -12.00 -60.36 -17.60
CA PHE A 614 -13.43 -60.15 -17.23
C PHE A 614 -14.30 -59.96 -18.49
N THR A 615 -13.85 -59.11 -19.40
CA THR A 615 -14.56 -58.84 -20.64
C THR A 615 -14.59 -60.09 -21.53
N ALA A 616 -13.47 -60.84 -21.61
CA ALA A 616 -13.41 -62.07 -22.42
C ALA A 616 -14.34 -63.16 -21.92
N MET A 617 -14.37 -63.39 -20.61
CA MET A 617 -15.24 -64.42 -20.00
C MET A 617 -16.74 -64.10 -20.18
N ASN A 618 -17.13 -62.86 -19.85
CA ASN A 618 -18.53 -62.47 -19.95
C ASN A 618 -19.01 -62.37 -21.42
N LEU A 619 -18.11 -61.96 -22.32
CA LEU A 619 -18.40 -61.97 -23.76
C LEU A 619 -18.58 -63.42 -24.31
N ALA A 620 -17.73 -64.36 -23.92
CA ALA A 620 -17.83 -65.75 -24.27
C ALA A 620 -19.12 -66.38 -23.72
N ALA A 621 -19.44 -66.07 -22.45
CA ALA A 621 -20.63 -66.54 -21.81
C ALA A 621 -21.94 -66.00 -22.48
N ILE A 622 -21.98 -64.71 -22.90
CA ILE A 622 -23.15 -64.12 -23.54
C ILE A 622 -23.41 -64.67 -24.94
N PHE A 623 -22.36 -65.02 -25.69
CA PHE A 623 -22.45 -65.71 -26.98
C PHE A 623 -23.01 -67.13 -26.80
N ALA A 624 -22.44 -67.86 -25.83
CA ALA A 624 -22.90 -69.24 -25.53
C ALA A 624 -24.34 -69.29 -25.06
N LEU A 625 -24.75 -68.39 -24.13
CA LEU A 625 -26.15 -68.26 -23.67
C LEU A 625 -27.13 -67.87 -24.77
N SER A 626 -26.69 -67.35 -25.89
CA SER A 626 -27.54 -67.08 -27.08
C SER A 626 -27.54 -68.22 -28.05
N GLY A 627 -26.99 -69.37 -27.70
CA GLY A 627 -27.10 -70.64 -28.53
C GLY A 627 -25.93 -70.80 -29.50
N HIS A 628 -24.89 -69.93 -29.47
CA HIS A 628 -23.72 -70.08 -30.34
C HIS A 628 -22.65 -70.99 -29.72
N LYS A 629 -22.10 -71.91 -30.44
CA LYS A 629 -20.98 -72.71 -30.00
C LYS A 629 -19.74 -71.80 -29.83
N THR A 630 -19.31 -71.59 -28.60
CA THR A 630 -18.26 -70.64 -28.28
C THR A 630 -17.13 -71.32 -27.53
N ILE A 631 -15.86 -70.98 -27.90
CA ILE A 631 -14.69 -71.40 -27.16
C ILE A 631 -13.90 -70.16 -26.69
N LEU A 632 -13.51 -70.17 -25.44
CA LEU A 632 -12.62 -69.15 -24.85
C LEU A 632 -11.22 -69.73 -24.69
N ILE A 633 -10.22 -69.00 -25.17
CA ILE A 633 -8.83 -69.41 -25.12
C ILE A 633 -8.02 -68.48 -24.25
N GLY A 634 -7.34 -69.02 -23.25
CA GLY A 634 -6.38 -68.29 -22.43
C GLY A 634 -5.05 -68.09 -23.17
N GLY A 635 -4.97 -67.01 -23.97
CA GLY A 635 -3.75 -66.59 -24.70
C GLY A 635 -2.74 -65.86 -23.87
N ASP A 636 -3.04 -65.47 -22.61
CA ASP A 636 -2.04 -64.94 -21.67
C ASP A 636 -1.28 -66.07 -21.03
N LEU A 637 -0.18 -66.56 -21.71
CA LEU A 637 0.66 -67.62 -21.24
C LEU A 637 1.62 -67.17 -20.12
N ARG A 638 1.72 -65.84 -19.83
CA ARG A 638 2.60 -65.27 -18.84
C ARG A 638 1.96 -65.12 -17.47
N LYS A 639 0.69 -64.68 -17.41
CA LYS A 639 -0.10 -64.49 -16.19
C LYS A 639 -1.49 -65.07 -16.39
N PRO A 640 -1.61 -66.40 -16.42
CA PRO A 640 -2.90 -67.06 -16.63
C PRO A 640 -3.83 -66.72 -15.47
N LYS A 641 -5.08 -66.32 -15.80
CA LYS A 641 -6.14 -66.01 -14.80
C LYS A 641 -7.38 -66.89 -15.00
N LEU A 642 -7.58 -67.41 -16.18
CA LEU A 642 -8.74 -68.22 -16.48
C LEU A 642 -8.83 -69.50 -15.65
N HIS A 643 -7.69 -70.02 -15.14
CA HIS A 643 -7.66 -71.25 -14.31
C HIS A 643 -8.43 -71.07 -13.03
N GLU A 644 -8.34 -69.93 -12.35
CA GLU A 644 -9.07 -69.63 -11.08
C GLU A 644 -10.58 -69.56 -11.31
N ASP A 645 -11.03 -68.89 -12.39
CA ASP A 645 -12.41 -68.59 -12.65
C ASP A 645 -13.20 -69.77 -13.18
N PHE A 646 -12.55 -70.75 -13.89
CA PHE A 646 -13.16 -71.92 -14.49
C PHE A 646 -12.74 -73.24 -13.79
N ASN A 647 -12.00 -73.18 -12.71
CA ASN A 647 -11.53 -74.36 -11.98
C ASN A 647 -10.76 -75.35 -12.90
N LEU A 648 -9.90 -74.82 -13.79
CA LEU A 648 -9.15 -75.59 -14.76
C LEU A 648 -7.94 -76.27 -14.14
N LYS A 649 -7.46 -77.35 -14.74
CA LYS A 649 -6.21 -77.98 -14.33
C LYS A 649 -5.01 -77.19 -14.80
N ASP A 650 -4.01 -76.97 -13.96
CA ASP A 650 -2.82 -76.16 -14.25
C ASP A 650 -1.78 -76.87 -15.12
N ASP A 651 -1.85 -78.16 -15.26
CA ASP A 651 -0.91 -78.99 -15.98
C ASP A 651 -1.22 -79.25 -17.48
N THR A 652 -2.43 -78.88 -17.92
CA THR A 652 -2.88 -79.04 -19.31
C THR A 652 -3.53 -77.72 -19.81
N GLY A 653 -3.25 -77.33 -21.06
CA GLY A 653 -3.81 -76.15 -21.67
C GLY A 653 -3.12 -75.79 -22.99
N LEU A 654 -3.31 -74.52 -23.40
CA LEU A 654 -2.81 -74.00 -24.68
C LEU A 654 -1.28 -74.24 -24.84
N SER A 655 -0.46 -73.94 -23.82
CA SER A 655 0.97 -74.11 -23.85
C SER A 655 1.37 -75.58 -24.08
N SER A 656 0.70 -76.53 -23.40
CA SER A 656 0.99 -77.98 -23.56
C SER A 656 0.57 -78.53 -24.91
N TYR A 657 -0.51 -78.04 -25.51
CA TYR A 657 -0.90 -78.33 -26.88
C TYR A 657 0.12 -77.79 -27.90
N LEU A 658 0.57 -76.53 -27.74
CA LEU A 658 1.51 -75.93 -28.69
C LEU A 658 2.87 -76.61 -28.71
N ILE A 659 3.27 -77.24 -27.61
CA ILE A 659 4.52 -78.02 -27.52
C ILE A 659 4.32 -79.51 -27.84
N ASN A 660 3.13 -79.89 -28.34
CA ASN A 660 2.75 -81.26 -28.68
C ASN A 660 2.73 -82.30 -27.52
N LYS A 661 2.53 -81.77 -26.28
CA LYS A 661 2.43 -82.68 -25.08
C LYS A 661 1.00 -83.17 -24.88
N SER A 662 -0.03 -82.50 -25.40
CA SER A 662 -1.42 -82.82 -25.24
C SER A 662 -2.16 -82.73 -26.58
N SER A 663 -3.17 -83.55 -26.77
CA SER A 663 -4.07 -83.47 -27.94
C SER A 663 -5.06 -82.33 -27.79
N LEU A 664 -5.71 -81.91 -28.91
CA LEU A 664 -6.66 -80.84 -28.85
C LEU A 664 -7.84 -81.18 -27.91
N GLN A 665 -8.30 -82.43 -27.93
CA GLN A 665 -9.35 -82.94 -27.07
C GLN A 665 -9.03 -82.89 -25.59
N ASP A 666 -7.76 -83.13 -25.23
CA ASP A 666 -7.34 -83.15 -23.83
C ASP A 666 -7.27 -81.74 -23.18
N VAL A 667 -7.16 -80.68 -23.99
CA VAL A 667 -7.03 -79.29 -23.50
C VAL A 667 -8.36 -78.52 -23.52
N ILE A 668 -9.39 -79.04 -24.21
CA ILE A 668 -10.73 -78.45 -24.21
C ILE A 668 -11.49 -78.91 -22.95
N THR A 669 -11.94 -78.01 -22.16
CA THR A 669 -12.73 -78.23 -20.96
C THR A 669 -14.13 -77.69 -21.13
N LYS A 670 -15.12 -78.48 -20.84
CA LYS A 670 -16.54 -78.04 -20.82
C LYS A 670 -16.79 -77.22 -19.55
N THR A 671 -17.56 -76.16 -19.74
CA THR A 671 -17.96 -75.32 -18.60
C THR A 671 -19.38 -75.66 -18.13
N GLU A 672 -19.83 -75.05 -17.06
CA GLU A 672 -21.24 -75.15 -16.59
C GLU A 672 -22.24 -74.46 -17.55
N ILE A 673 -21.75 -73.61 -18.41
CA ILE A 673 -22.59 -72.92 -19.41
C ILE A 673 -22.70 -73.80 -20.68
N GLU A 674 -23.90 -74.19 -21.03
CA GLU A 674 -24.16 -74.98 -22.25
C GLU A 674 -23.58 -74.19 -23.45
N SER A 675 -22.94 -74.91 -24.38
CA SER A 675 -22.31 -74.32 -25.59
C SER A 675 -21.03 -73.44 -25.33
N LEU A 676 -20.52 -73.36 -24.09
CA LEU A 676 -19.20 -72.71 -23.79
C LEU A 676 -18.17 -73.76 -23.41
N GLU A 677 -17.10 -73.75 -24.15
CA GLU A 677 -15.90 -74.55 -23.82
C GLU A 677 -14.69 -73.62 -23.65
N VAL A 678 -13.74 -74.06 -22.87
CA VAL A 678 -12.54 -73.24 -22.50
C VAL A 678 -11.26 -74.04 -22.70
N ILE A 679 -10.26 -73.36 -23.28
CA ILE A 679 -8.87 -73.80 -23.26
C ILE A 679 -8.10 -72.90 -22.31
N GLY A 680 -7.64 -73.48 -21.21
CA GLY A 680 -6.77 -72.77 -20.28
C GLY A 680 -5.39 -72.49 -20.89
N SER A 681 -4.64 -71.56 -20.31
CA SER A 681 -3.28 -71.23 -20.79
C SER A 681 -2.27 -72.38 -20.58
N GLY A 682 -2.54 -73.27 -19.60
CA GLY A 682 -1.59 -74.32 -19.21
C GLY A 682 -0.34 -73.79 -18.45
N PRO A 683 0.63 -74.61 -18.22
CA PRO A 683 1.90 -74.27 -17.55
C PRO A 683 2.61 -73.11 -18.29
N THR A 684 3.12 -72.14 -17.56
CA THR A 684 3.85 -71.02 -18.11
C THR A 684 5.12 -71.47 -18.83
N PRO A 685 5.24 -71.29 -20.16
CA PRO A 685 6.41 -71.73 -20.92
C PRO A 685 7.54 -70.68 -20.84
N PRO A 686 8.83 -71.04 -21.10
CA PRO A 686 9.95 -70.09 -21.11
C PRO A 686 9.87 -69.09 -22.28
N ASN A 687 9.22 -69.44 -23.39
CA ASN A 687 9.17 -68.74 -24.67
C ASN A 687 7.70 -68.50 -25.14
N PRO A 688 6.88 -67.73 -24.43
CA PRO A 688 5.47 -67.57 -24.77
C PRO A 688 5.20 -66.98 -26.16
N ALA A 689 5.92 -65.92 -26.53
CA ALA A 689 5.79 -65.23 -27.82
C ALA A 689 6.03 -66.17 -29.03
N GLU A 690 7.10 -66.94 -28.96
CA GLU A 690 7.47 -67.88 -30.04
C GLU A 690 6.41 -69.00 -30.21
N LEU A 691 5.84 -69.42 -29.11
CA LEU A 691 4.74 -70.42 -29.13
C LEU A 691 3.48 -69.88 -29.76
N LEU A 692 3.15 -68.66 -29.43
CA LEU A 692 1.93 -68.01 -29.97
C LEU A 692 2.11 -67.63 -31.45
N ASP A 693 3.37 -67.38 -31.89
CA ASP A 693 3.71 -67.12 -33.31
C ASP A 693 3.91 -68.40 -34.14
N SER A 694 3.74 -69.54 -33.53
CA SER A 694 4.00 -70.82 -34.19
C SER A 694 2.95 -71.23 -35.23
N PRO A 695 3.30 -71.96 -36.31
CA PRO A 695 2.33 -72.51 -37.23
C PRO A 695 1.22 -73.36 -36.54
N LYS A 696 1.57 -73.94 -35.40
CA LYS A 696 0.68 -74.76 -34.59
C LYS A 696 -0.48 -73.93 -33.96
N MET A 697 -0.20 -72.70 -33.59
CA MET A 697 -1.24 -71.77 -33.11
C MET A 697 -2.19 -71.40 -34.23
N GLN A 698 -1.69 -71.20 -35.44
CA GLN A 698 -2.51 -70.90 -36.62
C GLN A 698 -3.35 -72.10 -37.05
N GLU A 699 -2.82 -73.30 -36.98
CA GLU A 699 -3.57 -74.53 -37.15
C GLU A 699 -4.69 -74.65 -36.14
N LEU A 700 -4.40 -74.42 -34.86
CA LEU A 700 -5.38 -74.45 -33.78
C LEU A 700 -6.56 -73.51 -34.05
N ILE A 701 -6.27 -72.24 -34.32
CA ILE A 701 -7.30 -71.23 -34.61
C ILE A 701 -8.12 -71.64 -35.83
N THR A 702 -7.51 -72.16 -36.86
CA THR A 702 -8.20 -72.63 -38.09
C THR A 702 -9.12 -73.83 -37.80
N GLU A 703 -8.65 -74.75 -36.95
CA GLU A 703 -9.44 -75.94 -36.59
C GLU A 703 -10.61 -75.59 -35.67
N LEU A 704 -10.36 -74.75 -34.69
CA LEU A 704 -11.45 -74.30 -33.80
C LEU A 704 -12.49 -73.44 -34.54
N ASN A 705 -12.05 -72.63 -35.50
CA ASN A 705 -12.93 -71.80 -36.30
C ASN A 705 -13.86 -72.68 -37.24
N LYS A 706 -13.51 -73.92 -37.50
CA LYS A 706 -14.37 -74.89 -38.20
C LYS A 706 -15.51 -75.43 -37.32
N THR A 707 -15.22 -75.56 -36.00
CA THR A 707 -16.12 -76.26 -35.06
C THR A 707 -16.99 -75.30 -34.26
N TYR A 708 -16.49 -74.12 -33.91
CA TYR A 708 -17.14 -73.12 -33.10
C TYR A 708 -17.58 -71.90 -33.93
N ASP A 709 -18.68 -71.27 -33.50
CA ASP A 709 -19.21 -70.07 -34.17
C ASP A 709 -18.35 -68.84 -33.72
N TYR A 710 -17.90 -68.88 -32.47
CA TYR A 710 -17.03 -67.84 -31.92
C TYR A 710 -15.84 -68.44 -31.21
N VAL A 711 -14.62 -67.93 -31.56
CA VAL A 711 -13.37 -68.25 -30.90
C VAL A 711 -12.91 -66.97 -30.24
N ILE A 712 -12.93 -66.90 -28.89
CA ILE A 712 -12.54 -65.69 -28.12
C ILE A 712 -11.22 -65.97 -27.48
N ILE A 713 -10.25 -65.07 -27.67
CA ILE A 713 -8.91 -65.18 -27.14
C ILE A 713 -8.62 -64.07 -26.16
N ASP A 714 -8.48 -64.40 -24.88
CA ASP A 714 -7.97 -63.47 -23.84
C ASP A 714 -6.45 -63.33 -24.00
N THR A 715 -5.97 -62.13 -24.29
CA THR A 715 -4.54 -61.93 -24.63
C THR A 715 -3.85 -61.14 -23.54
N PRO A 716 -2.51 -61.19 -23.38
CA PRO A 716 -1.76 -60.32 -22.50
C PRO A 716 -1.85 -58.85 -22.93
N PRO A 717 -1.59 -57.89 -22.02
CA PRO A 717 -1.58 -56.48 -22.36
C PRO A 717 -0.50 -56.11 -23.35
N ILE A 718 -0.87 -55.42 -24.45
CA ILE A 718 0.06 -55.06 -25.54
C ILE A 718 1.10 -53.97 -25.14
N GLY A 719 0.86 -53.21 -24.07
CA GLY A 719 1.79 -52.22 -23.54
C GLY A 719 3.00 -52.85 -22.83
N LEU A 720 2.95 -54.13 -22.50
CA LEU A 720 3.97 -54.83 -21.79
C LEU A 720 4.73 -55.84 -22.65
N VAL A 721 4.03 -56.51 -23.55
CA VAL A 721 4.55 -57.64 -24.36
C VAL A 721 3.94 -57.67 -25.74
N THR A 722 4.68 -58.24 -26.72
CA THR A 722 4.27 -58.36 -28.12
C THR A 722 3.29 -59.49 -28.36
N ASP A 723 3.14 -60.43 -27.42
CA ASP A 723 2.30 -61.63 -27.50
C ASP A 723 0.85 -61.31 -27.90
N GLY A 724 0.26 -60.22 -27.33
CA GLY A 724 -1.07 -59.73 -27.67
C GLY A 724 -1.16 -59.31 -29.13
N VAL A 725 -0.11 -58.62 -29.65
CA VAL A 725 -0.09 -58.16 -31.04
C VAL A 725 -0.03 -59.34 -32.02
N ILE A 726 0.73 -60.38 -31.71
CA ILE A 726 0.79 -61.62 -32.50
C ILE A 726 -0.58 -62.25 -32.62
N LEU A 727 -1.28 -62.39 -31.51
CA LEU A 727 -2.64 -62.97 -31.52
C LEU A 727 -3.68 -62.08 -32.23
N MET A 728 -3.53 -60.78 -32.17
CA MET A 728 -4.41 -59.82 -32.86
C MET A 728 -4.37 -59.95 -34.39
N GLN A 729 -3.23 -60.44 -34.95
CA GLN A 729 -3.07 -60.63 -36.39
C GLN A 729 -3.89 -61.81 -36.93
N HIS A 730 -4.20 -62.77 -36.07
CA HIS A 730 -5.05 -63.92 -36.42
C HIS A 730 -6.53 -63.75 -36.19
N ALA A 731 -6.94 -62.58 -35.64
CA ALA A 731 -8.30 -62.31 -35.29
C ALA A 731 -9.08 -61.56 -36.42
N ASP A 732 -10.35 -61.84 -36.54
CA ASP A 732 -11.28 -61.09 -37.39
C ASP A 732 -11.66 -59.74 -36.75
N ILE A 733 -11.79 -59.73 -35.41
CA ILE A 733 -12.16 -58.54 -34.61
C ILE A 733 -11.21 -58.47 -33.43
N ASN A 734 -10.69 -57.27 -33.23
CA ASN A 734 -9.81 -56.96 -32.11
C ASN A 734 -10.48 -55.99 -31.14
N LEU A 735 -10.66 -56.42 -29.90
CA LEU A 735 -11.28 -55.61 -28.85
C LEU A 735 -10.22 -55.09 -27.87
N TYR A 736 -10.11 -53.78 -27.75
CA TYR A 736 -9.18 -53.13 -26.87
C TYR A 736 -9.90 -52.55 -25.67
N VAL A 737 -9.57 -53.04 -24.49
CA VAL A 737 -10.24 -52.66 -23.23
C VAL A 737 -9.54 -51.51 -22.57
N VAL A 738 -10.27 -50.45 -22.26
CA VAL A 738 -9.86 -49.25 -21.54
C VAL A 738 -10.69 -49.16 -20.29
N ARG A 739 -10.08 -49.00 -19.12
CA ARG A 739 -10.78 -48.89 -17.84
C ARG A 739 -11.00 -47.45 -17.45
N HIS A 740 -12.27 -47.07 -17.23
CA HIS A 740 -12.66 -45.72 -16.81
C HIS A 740 -11.97 -45.27 -15.50
N GLY A 741 -11.38 -44.05 -15.48
CA GLY A 741 -10.66 -43.46 -14.33
C GLY A 741 -9.37 -44.20 -13.93
N TYR A 742 -8.92 -45.20 -14.72
CA TYR A 742 -7.70 -45.99 -14.46
C TYR A 742 -6.70 -45.92 -15.63
N SER A 743 -7.18 -46.20 -16.84
CA SER A 743 -6.32 -46.16 -18.03
C SER A 743 -5.88 -44.73 -18.35
N LYS A 744 -4.59 -44.54 -18.67
CA LYS A 744 -4.03 -43.25 -19.06
C LYS A 744 -4.18 -43.01 -20.57
N ALA A 745 -4.44 -41.78 -20.96
CA ALA A 745 -4.53 -41.40 -22.37
C ALA A 745 -3.27 -41.76 -23.17
N LYS A 746 -2.09 -41.59 -22.56
CA LYS A 746 -0.79 -41.96 -23.15
C LYS A 746 -0.66 -43.46 -23.43
N SER A 747 -1.35 -44.33 -22.73
CA SER A 747 -1.28 -45.80 -22.93
C SER A 747 -1.92 -46.22 -24.22
N LEU A 748 -2.79 -45.42 -24.83
CA LEU A 748 -3.42 -45.71 -26.14
C LEU A 748 -2.47 -45.48 -27.31
N SER A 749 -1.30 -44.89 -27.13
CA SER A 749 -0.37 -44.58 -28.22
C SER A 749 0.07 -45.82 -28.99
N ILE A 750 0.25 -46.94 -28.28
CA ILE A 750 0.71 -48.20 -28.91
C ILE A 750 -0.39 -48.74 -29.87
N ILE A 751 -1.63 -48.82 -29.37
CA ILE A 751 -2.72 -49.36 -30.23
C ILE A 751 -3.06 -48.40 -31.35
N ASN A 752 -2.98 -47.06 -31.12
CA ASN A 752 -3.15 -46.05 -32.16
C ASN A 752 -2.14 -46.22 -33.29
N ASN A 753 -0.86 -46.38 -32.94
CA ASN A 753 0.21 -46.57 -33.92
C ASN A 753 -0.04 -47.85 -34.75
N LEU A 754 -0.43 -48.96 -34.12
CA LEU A 754 -0.72 -50.23 -34.82
C LEU A 754 -1.95 -50.08 -35.71
N TYR A 755 -2.95 -49.33 -35.30
CA TYR A 755 -4.15 -49.07 -36.08
C TYR A 755 -3.90 -48.14 -37.29
N GLU A 756 -3.18 -47.03 -37.08
CA GLU A 756 -2.85 -46.06 -38.13
C GLU A 756 -1.86 -46.65 -39.17
N GLN A 757 -0.92 -47.49 -38.74
CA GLN A 757 -0.02 -48.19 -39.64
C GLN A 757 -0.68 -49.39 -40.37
N LYS A 758 -1.97 -49.65 -40.11
CA LYS A 758 -2.74 -50.77 -40.67
C LYS A 758 -2.11 -52.17 -40.41
N GLN A 759 -1.32 -52.26 -39.34
CA GLN A 759 -0.71 -53.55 -38.94
C GLN A 759 -1.75 -54.51 -38.35
N ILE A 760 -2.79 -53.93 -37.75
CA ILE A 760 -3.93 -54.67 -37.18
C ILE A 760 -5.24 -54.11 -37.74
N LYS A 761 -6.18 -55.03 -38.13
CA LYS A 761 -7.43 -54.71 -38.73
C LYS A 761 -8.58 -54.80 -37.70
N ASN A 762 -9.69 -54.13 -37.95
CA ASN A 762 -10.94 -54.21 -37.17
C ASN A 762 -10.75 -54.07 -35.65
N VAL A 763 -10.03 -53.00 -35.24
CA VAL A 763 -9.83 -52.70 -33.84
C VAL A 763 -10.96 -51.83 -33.34
N HIS A 764 -11.49 -52.16 -32.16
CA HIS A 764 -12.58 -51.41 -31.50
C HIS A 764 -12.28 -51.28 -30.00
N VAL A 765 -12.63 -50.13 -29.41
CA VAL A 765 -12.41 -49.92 -28.01
C VAL A 765 -13.64 -50.25 -27.19
N ILE A 766 -13.46 -50.92 -26.06
CA ILE A 766 -14.49 -51.13 -25.02
C ILE A 766 -14.07 -50.34 -23.80
N ILE A 767 -14.96 -49.47 -23.29
CA ILE A 767 -14.73 -48.82 -22.02
C ILE A 767 -15.32 -49.68 -20.91
N ASN A 768 -14.47 -50.23 -20.08
CA ASN A 768 -14.84 -51.06 -18.94
C ASN A 768 -14.87 -50.26 -17.63
N ASP A 769 -15.59 -50.80 -16.66
CA ASP A 769 -15.70 -50.19 -15.32
C ASP A 769 -16.31 -48.80 -15.32
N PHE A 770 -17.24 -48.56 -16.24
CA PHE A 770 -17.87 -47.26 -16.37
C PHE A 770 -18.83 -46.98 -15.24
N LYS A 771 -18.52 -45.94 -14.42
CA LYS A 771 -19.39 -45.50 -13.32
C LYS A 771 -20.47 -44.56 -13.83
N TYR A 772 -21.72 -45.03 -13.86
CA TYR A 772 -22.87 -44.18 -14.13
C TYR A 772 -23.09 -43.24 -12.95
N SER A 773 -22.89 -41.90 -13.10
CA SER A 773 -23.26 -40.95 -12.04
C SER A 773 -24.80 -40.91 -11.91
N SER A 774 -25.30 -41.11 -10.70
CA SER A 774 -26.74 -41.09 -10.37
C SER A 774 -27.41 -39.73 -10.54
N SER A 775 -26.65 -38.68 -10.87
CA SER A 775 -27.14 -37.30 -11.05
C SER A 775 -26.78 -36.77 -12.43
N GLY A 776 -27.33 -37.34 -13.47
CA GLY A 776 -27.06 -36.71 -14.75
C GLY A 776 -27.75 -37.44 -15.92
N TYR A 777 -28.66 -36.80 -16.51
CA TYR A 777 -29.23 -37.04 -17.81
C TYR A 777 -28.22 -37.71 -18.76
N GLY A 778 -28.47 -38.97 -19.08
CA GLY A 778 -27.74 -39.71 -20.08
C GLY A 778 -27.83 -39.02 -21.43
N TYR A 779 -26.70 -38.61 -21.98
CA TYR A 779 -26.59 -38.47 -23.44
C TYR A 779 -26.49 -39.86 -24.02
N GLY A 780 -27.67 -40.47 -24.25
CA GLY A 780 -27.82 -41.66 -25.04
C GLY A 780 -27.66 -41.32 -26.51
N TYR A 781 -26.44 -41.58 -27.08
CA TYR A 781 -26.32 -41.90 -28.48
C TYR A 781 -26.41 -43.43 -28.61
N GLY A 782 -27.58 -43.88 -28.81
CA GLY A 782 -27.89 -45.24 -29.15
C GLY A 782 -29.27 -45.29 -29.78
N TYR A 783 -29.35 -45.77 -30.97
CA TYR A 783 -30.54 -46.10 -31.77
C TYR A 783 -31.82 -46.21 -30.92
N GLY A 784 -32.81 -45.40 -31.32
CA GLY A 784 -34.09 -45.21 -30.69
C GLY A 784 -34.74 -46.45 -30.14
N TYR A 785 -35.05 -46.35 -28.89
CA TYR A 785 -36.32 -46.80 -28.28
C TYR A 785 -36.49 -45.94 -27.03
N GLY A 786 -37.52 -45.12 -27.05
CA GLY A 786 -37.92 -44.29 -25.97
C GLY A 786 -38.21 -45.10 -24.71
N THR A 787 -37.71 -44.73 -23.60
CA THR A 787 -38.22 -45.12 -22.27
C THR A 787 -38.67 -43.88 -21.54
N SER A 788 -39.84 -43.42 -21.84
CA SER A 788 -40.73 -42.83 -20.85
C SER A 788 -41.27 -43.97 -19.99
N GLY A 789 -40.88 -43.99 -18.73
CA GLY A 789 -41.71 -44.52 -17.67
C GLY A 789 -41.56 -46.00 -17.31
N TYR A 790 -41.39 -46.16 -16.02
CA TYR A 790 -41.59 -47.32 -15.17
C TYR A 790 -40.41 -48.28 -14.96
N GLY A 791 -39.97 -48.25 -13.74
CA GLY A 791 -39.10 -49.23 -13.15
C GLY A 791 -39.70 -50.65 -13.21
N TYR A 792 -38.88 -51.48 -13.79
CA TYR A 792 -39.01 -52.94 -13.66
C TYR A 792 -37.56 -53.48 -13.51
N TYR A 793 -37.00 -53.26 -12.39
CA TYR A 793 -35.87 -54.06 -11.91
C TYR A 793 -35.80 -53.82 -10.39
N GLU A 794 -36.33 -54.77 -9.65
CA GLU A 794 -36.13 -54.89 -8.22
C GLU A 794 -34.64 -55.21 -7.93
N GLU A 795 -34.09 -54.52 -6.97
CA GLU A 795 -32.83 -54.88 -6.33
C GLU A 795 -33.11 -56.13 -5.49
N GLU A 796 -32.47 -57.25 -5.78
CA GLU A 796 -32.14 -58.31 -4.83
C GLU A 796 -30.62 -58.42 -4.64
#